data_2610d834789e956172ca6c29bf96948c
#
_entry.id   2610d834789e956172ca6c29bf96948c
#
_cell.length_a   1.000
_cell.length_b   1.000
_cell.length_c   1.000
_cell.angle_alpha   90.00
_cell.angle_beta   90.00
_cell.angle_gamma   90.00
#
_symmetry.space_group_name_H-M   'P 1'
#
loop_
_entity.id
_entity.type
_entity.pdbx_description
1 polymer ?
#
loop_
_entity_poly.entity_id
_entity_poly.type
_entity_poly.pdbx_seq_one_letter_code
_entity_poly.pdbx_strand_id
1 'polypeptide(L)'
;MCPKDSDALRVTRDARNLAARHGPRIGVFVCHCGHNIAGTVDVERVAEELARYPGVVYSTHYDYMCSDPGQELVKKAIKEHRLTGVVVAACSPSMHEPTFRTAAQEAGLNPYLVEIANIREHCSWVHEAGPATTDKAIRITRAVVEKVRGNHPLEPVEIGHADKCLVIGGGIAGIQAALDVAEAGYEVLLVEKSPTIGGHMAQLSETFPTLDCSQCILTPKMVEVARHPRIRLLTYSEVEEVSGFLGNYHVRIRKKPTYVDPEKCNLCGECEEVCPVRVPNEFDRGLSQRAAIYIPFPQAVPSSYTLDEEACLGLEPLRCSECARVCEVGAIDYDMQEEIIEEDVGAIIVATGFELYPKEEMGEYGYGQVPDVIDGLEFERILSASGPTGGEVRRPSDGKVPKSVVFIQCSGSRDPELHKPYCSKICCMYTAKHALLYRHLVPDGRAYVFYIDIRAGGKGYEEFVTRAMEEDRILYLRGKVAKVFREGDKVVVWGVDTLTGKRVEVEADLVVLAQAIVPSPGVTELAQRLHMSCLDEHGFLKEAHPKLRPLETLAGGVFIAGAAQAPKDIPDTVAQASGAAAKAIALLSAPALVHPPEVAVVDEELCSGCGICAPQCPYSAITVEEVAEVNEVLCEGCGACAAACPSGAMSLRNLTDEQVLAMVRACLLYTSPSPRD
;
A
#
# COMPACT_ATOMS: atom_id res chain seq x y z
N MET A 1 -13.88 21.56 27.30
CA MET A 1 -13.17 21.93 28.55
C MET A 1 -12.48 20.66 29.02
N CYS A 2 -11.21 20.47 28.66
CA CYS A 2 -10.39 19.37 29.18
C CYS A 2 -10.10 19.58 30.68
N PRO A 3 -10.08 18.51 31.48
CA PRO A 3 -9.62 18.59 32.87
C PRO A 3 -8.12 18.91 32.90
N LYS A 4 -7.74 19.76 33.83
CA LYS A 4 -6.39 20.31 33.96
C LYS A 4 -5.36 19.23 34.34
N ASP A 5 -4.20 19.26 33.71
CA ASP A 5 -3.02 18.39 33.86
C ASP A 5 -2.52 18.11 35.30
N SER A 6 -3.03 18.81 36.30
CA SER A 6 -2.64 18.64 37.71
C SER A 6 -3.17 17.38 38.40
N ASP A 7 -4.26 16.79 37.89
CA ASP A 7 -4.89 15.62 38.53
C ASP A 7 -4.28 14.29 38.03
N ALA A 8 -3.85 14.21 36.78
CA ALA A 8 -3.19 13.05 36.21
C ALA A 8 -1.81 12.79 36.89
N LEU A 9 -1.04 13.84 37.10
CA LEU A 9 0.25 13.78 37.80
C LEU A 9 0.14 13.39 39.30
N ARG A 10 -0.99 13.69 39.94
CA ARG A 10 -1.27 13.26 41.31
C ARG A 10 -1.56 11.75 41.37
N VAL A 11 -2.35 11.24 40.44
CA VAL A 11 -2.77 9.82 40.44
C VAL A 11 -1.57 8.89 40.14
N THR A 12 -0.67 9.27 39.23
CA THR A 12 0.56 8.50 38.95
C THR A 12 1.54 8.48 40.13
N ARG A 13 1.66 9.57 40.90
CA ARG A 13 2.43 9.61 42.12
C ARG A 13 1.88 8.74 43.23
N ASP A 14 0.56 8.66 43.36
CA ASP A 14 -0.13 7.84 44.33
C ASP A 14 -0.01 6.34 44.03
N ALA A 15 -0.03 5.93 42.78
CA ALA A 15 0.17 4.55 42.37
C ALA A 15 1.61 4.04 42.67
N ARG A 16 2.65 4.87 42.40
CA ARG A 16 4.04 4.57 42.79
C ARG A 16 4.21 4.41 44.29
N ASN A 17 3.62 5.30 45.06
CA ASN A 17 3.68 5.24 46.52
C ASN A 17 2.91 4.04 47.09
N LEU A 18 1.83 3.60 46.44
CA LEU A 18 1.05 2.42 46.86
C LEU A 18 1.82 1.11 46.56
N ALA A 19 2.40 0.97 45.39
CA ALA A 19 3.21 -0.19 45.00
C ALA A 19 4.45 -0.37 45.90
N ALA A 20 5.11 0.74 46.25
CA ALA A 20 6.25 0.75 47.15
C ALA A 20 5.90 0.36 48.61
N ARG A 21 4.65 0.61 49.03
CA ARG A 21 4.19 0.34 50.42
C ARG A 21 3.52 -1.00 50.62
N HIS A 22 2.87 -1.56 49.58
CA HIS A 22 1.97 -2.73 49.70
C HIS A 22 2.26 -3.86 48.70
N GLY A 23 3.31 -3.73 47.88
CA GLY A 23 3.59 -4.63 46.75
C GLY A 23 2.61 -4.49 45.58
N PRO A 24 2.85 -5.23 44.48
CA PRO A 24 2.01 -5.17 43.28
C PRO A 24 0.59 -5.66 43.56
N ARG A 25 -0.42 -4.92 43.07
CA ARG A 25 -1.86 -5.24 43.17
C ARG A 25 -2.42 -5.41 41.75
N ILE A 26 -2.34 -6.61 41.23
CA ILE A 26 -2.70 -6.93 39.84
C ILE A 26 -4.13 -7.43 39.76
N GLY A 27 -4.88 -6.90 38.79
CA GLY A 27 -6.20 -7.40 38.38
C GLY A 27 -6.08 -8.28 37.13
N VAL A 28 -6.72 -9.44 37.12
CA VAL A 28 -6.74 -10.33 35.97
C VAL A 28 -8.18 -10.47 35.46
N PHE A 29 -8.36 -10.28 34.14
CA PHE A 29 -9.66 -10.28 33.50
C PHE A 29 -9.67 -11.28 32.33
N VAL A 30 -10.41 -12.39 32.47
CA VAL A 30 -10.43 -13.47 31.49
C VAL A 30 -11.63 -13.33 30.57
N CYS A 31 -11.38 -13.22 29.25
CA CYS A 31 -12.42 -13.07 28.25
C CYS A 31 -12.86 -14.46 27.72
N HIS A 32 -14.17 -14.67 27.59
CA HIS A 32 -14.70 -15.85 26.90
C HIS A 32 -14.54 -15.72 25.37
N CYS A 33 -14.57 -14.48 24.83
CA CYS A 33 -14.63 -14.19 23.40
C CYS A 33 -15.74 -15.02 22.71
N GLY A 34 -16.92 -15.15 23.34
CA GLY A 34 -17.94 -16.11 23.01
C GLY A 34 -17.39 -17.55 23.08
N HIS A 35 -17.55 -18.31 22.00
CA HIS A 35 -17.00 -19.66 21.90
C HIS A 35 -15.52 -19.73 21.47
N ASN A 36 -14.92 -18.62 21.04
CA ASN A 36 -13.55 -18.64 20.52
C ASN A 36 -12.49 -18.99 21.58
N ILE A 37 -12.72 -18.65 22.84
CA ILE A 37 -11.86 -19.03 23.95
C ILE A 37 -12.58 -20.06 24.82
N ALA A 38 -13.79 -19.75 25.31
CA ALA A 38 -14.52 -20.59 26.23
C ALA A 38 -14.95 -21.97 25.67
N GLY A 39 -15.02 -22.14 24.35
CA GLY A 39 -15.23 -23.40 23.68
C GLY A 39 -14.07 -24.39 23.81
N THR A 40 -12.87 -23.92 24.19
CA THR A 40 -11.66 -24.76 24.25
C THR A 40 -10.96 -24.66 25.60
N VAL A 41 -11.03 -23.47 26.24
CA VAL A 41 -10.39 -23.14 27.52
C VAL A 41 -11.47 -23.01 28.60
N ASP A 42 -11.27 -23.66 29.73
CA ASP A 42 -12.09 -23.47 30.94
C ASP A 42 -11.68 -22.12 31.58
N VAL A 43 -12.43 -21.07 31.19
CA VAL A 43 -12.15 -19.68 31.60
C VAL A 43 -12.42 -19.42 33.07
N GLU A 44 -13.36 -20.14 33.70
CA GLU A 44 -13.68 -20.07 35.13
C GLU A 44 -12.47 -20.58 35.92
N ARG A 45 -11.95 -21.74 35.55
CA ARG A 45 -10.73 -22.33 36.16
C ARG A 45 -9.53 -21.43 35.98
N VAL A 46 -9.36 -20.78 34.79
CA VAL A 46 -8.26 -19.80 34.61
C VAL A 46 -8.39 -18.67 35.61
N ALA A 47 -9.58 -18.09 35.76
CA ALA A 47 -9.80 -16.98 36.69
C ALA A 47 -9.57 -17.39 38.15
N GLU A 48 -10.05 -18.59 38.57
CA GLU A 48 -9.86 -19.12 39.92
C GLU A 48 -8.40 -19.38 40.26
N GLU A 49 -7.65 -20.02 39.37
CA GLU A 49 -6.24 -20.32 39.56
C GLU A 49 -5.39 -19.03 39.62
N LEU A 50 -5.76 -18.02 38.85
CA LEU A 50 -5.04 -16.73 38.89
C LEU A 50 -5.42 -15.89 40.10
N ALA A 51 -6.63 -16.04 40.66
CA ALA A 51 -7.00 -15.40 41.93
C ALA A 51 -6.09 -15.82 43.11
N ARG A 52 -5.47 -17.00 43.01
CA ARG A 52 -4.52 -17.53 44.03
C ARG A 52 -3.08 -17.20 43.72
N TYR A 53 -2.79 -16.58 42.58
CA TYR A 53 -1.44 -16.30 42.15
C TYR A 53 -0.86 -15.09 42.91
N PRO A 54 0.39 -15.15 43.41
CA PRO A 54 0.98 -14.06 44.20
C PRO A 54 0.90 -12.71 43.49
N GLY A 55 0.44 -11.67 44.20
CA GLY A 55 0.29 -10.32 43.66
C GLY A 55 -0.99 -10.04 42.87
N VAL A 56 -1.78 -11.08 42.55
CA VAL A 56 -3.15 -10.92 41.99
C VAL A 56 -4.10 -10.69 43.17
N VAL A 57 -4.78 -9.56 43.18
CA VAL A 57 -5.74 -9.17 44.24
C VAL A 57 -7.19 -9.22 43.76
N TYR A 58 -7.40 -9.32 42.46
CA TYR A 58 -8.71 -9.48 41.84
C TYR A 58 -8.58 -10.31 40.56
N SER A 59 -9.45 -11.27 40.38
CA SER A 59 -9.53 -12.06 39.14
C SER A 59 -10.99 -12.38 38.84
N THR A 60 -11.38 -12.21 37.59
CA THR A 60 -12.73 -12.47 37.10
C THR A 60 -12.76 -12.86 35.65
N HIS A 61 -13.88 -13.36 35.16
CA HIS A 61 -14.12 -13.64 33.75
C HIS A 61 -15.40 -12.95 33.26
N TYR A 62 -15.51 -12.72 31.94
CA TYR A 62 -16.68 -12.14 31.32
C TYR A 62 -16.76 -12.50 29.83
N ASP A 63 -17.97 -12.52 29.27
CA ASP A 63 -18.21 -12.99 27.90
C ASP A 63 -17.42 -12.20 26.84
N TYR A 64 -17.43 -10.88 26.95
CA TYR A 64 -16.76 -9.98 26.03
C TYR A 64 -16.10 -8.81 26.77
N MET A 65 -14.88 -8.99 27.22
CA MET A 65 -14.15 -7.95 27.97
C MET A 65 -13.98 -6.64 27.18
N CYS A 66 -13.91 -6.71 25.84
CA CYS A 66 -13.80 -5.53 24.96
C CYS A 66 -15.11 -4.76 24.80
N SER A 67 -16.26 -5.29 25.24
CA SER A 67 -17.53 -4.58 25.24
C SER A 67 -17.60 -3.51 26.34
N ASP A 68 -18.52 -2.54 26.22
CA ASP A 68 -18.70 -1.51 27.23
C ASP A 68 -18.89 -2.08 28.65
N PRO A 69 -19.75 -3.11 28.89
CA PRO A 69 -19.86 -3.71 30.22
C PRO A 69 -18.56 -4.36 30.71
N GLY A 70 -17.78 -4.99 29.81
CA GLY A 70 -16.48 -5.57 30.15
C GLY A 70 -15.45 -4.50 30.52
N GLN A 71 -15.38 -3.41 29.78
CA GLN A 71 -14.52 -2.26 30.10
C GLN A 71 -14.93 -1.60 31.42
N GLU A 72 -16.22 -1.42 31.66
CA GLU A 72 -16.72 -0.90 32.95
C GLU A 72 -16.34 -1.81 34.14
N LEU A 73 -16.35 -3.13 33.93
CA LEU A 73 -15.88 -4.08 34.94
C LEU A 73 -14.39 -3.83 35.28
N VAL A 74 -13.55 -3.62 34.26
CA VAL A 74 -12.14 -3.30 34.44
C VAL A 74 -11.95 -1.98 35.18
N LYS A 75 -12.64 -0.90 34.75
CA LYS A 75 -12.58 0.44 35.36
C LYS A 75 -13.02 0.41 36.83
N LYS A 76 -14.09 -0.32 37.15
CA LYS A 76 -14.60 -0.47 38.50
C LYS A 76 -13.60 -1.19 39.39
N ALA A 77 -13.03 -2.31 38.90
CA ALA A 77 -12.06 -3.08 39.66
C ALA A 77 -10.77 -2.28 39.92
N ILE A 78 -10.29 -1.48 38.96
CA ILE A 78 -9.13 -0.60 39.16
C ILE A 78 -9.36 0.31 40.37
N LYS A 79 -10.52 0.95 40.48
CA LYS A 79 -10.87 1.88 41.56
C LYS A 79 -11.10 1.16 42.88
N GLU A 80 -11.95 0.12 42.90
CA GLU A 80 -12.34 -0.60 44.12
C GLU A 80 -11.18 -1.36 44.78
N HIS A 81 -10.38 -2.02 43.94
CA HIS A 81 -9.26 -2.82 44.45
C HIS A 81 -7.93 -2.06 44.43
N ARG A 82 -7.91 -0.77 44.01
CA ARG A 82 -6.70 0.06 43.91
C ARG A 82 -5.61 -0.68 43.15
N LEU A 83 -5.91 -1.13 41.94
CA LEU A 83 -4.98 -1.92 41.15
C LEU A 83 -3.79 -1.07 40.71
N THR A 84 -2.61 -1.67 40.69
CA THR A 84 -1.37 -1.07 40.19
C THR A 84 -0.95 -1.67 38.86
N GLY A 85 -1.67 -2.67 38.37
CA GLY A 85 -1.48 -3.29 37.07
C GLY A 85 -2.68 -4.13 36.66
N VAL A 86 -2.88 -4.29 35.36
CA VAL A 86 -4.01 -5.03 34.77
C VAL A 86 -3.49 -6.01 33.73
N VAL A 87 -3.98 -7.24 33.81
CA VAL A 87 -3.80 -8.27 32.77
C VAL A 87 -5.16 -8.67 32.21
N VAL A 88 -5.31 -8.57 30.90
CA VAL A 88 -6.51 -9.06 30.21
C VAL A 88 -6.15 -10.32 29.42
N ALA A 89 -6.61 -11.47 29.89
CA ALA A 89 -6.43 -12.74 29.18
C ALA A 89 -7.52 -12.87 28.09
N ALA A 90 -7.15 -12.58 26.84
CA ALA A 90 -8.10 -12.43 25.75
C ALA A 90 -7.49 -12.78 24.36
N CYS A 91 -7.96 -12.12 23.31
CA CYS A 91 -7.41 -12.16 21.96
C CYS A 91 -6.08 -11.41 21.82
N SER A 92 -5.58 -11.27 20.56
CA SER A 92 -4.33 -10.59 20.26
C SER A 92 -4.30 -9.15 20.79
N PRO A 93 -3.17 -8.71 21.38
CA PRO A 93 -2.93 -7.31 21.75
C PRO A 93 -3.17 -6.34 20.60
N SER A 94 -2.75 -6.67 19.37
CA SER A 94 -2.89 -5.82 18.18
C SER A 94 -4.34 -5.43 17.86
N MET A 95 -5.34 -6.10 18.45
CA MET A 95 -6.75 -5.77 18.24
C MET A 95 -7.31 -4.82 19.30
N HIS A 96 -7.02 -5.05 20.59
CA HIS A 96 -7.73 -4.41 21.70
C HIS A 96 -6.83 -3.80 22.76
N GLU A 97 -5.53 -3.75 22.57
CA GLU A 97 -4.63 -3.09 23.51
C GLU A 97 -5.01 -1.61 23.72
N PRO A 98 -5.25 -0.81 22.66
CA PRO A 98 -5.70 0.57 22.85
C PRO A 98 -7.03 0.67 23.62
N THR A 99 -7.96 -0.27 23.41
CA THR A 99 -9.26 -0.31 24.11
C THR A 99 -9.06 -0.42 25.63
N PHE A 100 -8.22 -1.35 26.07
CA PHE A 100 -8.00 -1.56 27.50
C PHE A 100 -7.07 -0.52 28.13
N ARG A 101 -6.09 0.00 27.39
CA ARG A 101 -5.25 1.14 27.81
C ARG A 101 -6.10 2.39 28.04
N THR A 102 -7.04 2.70 27.12
CA THR A 102 -8.00 3.81 27.29
C THR A 102 -8.89 3.59 28.49
N ALA A 103 -9.47 2.40 28.67
CA ALA A 103 -10.31 2.11 29.85
C ALA A 103 -9.54 2.26 31.17
N ALA A 104 -8.29 1.85 31.22
CA ALA A 104 -7.42 2.01 32.39
C ALA A 104 -7.12 3.50 32.64
N GLN A 105 -6.79 4.27 31.63
CA GLN A 105 -6.55 5.70 31.71
C GLN A 105 -7.77 6.47 32.25
N GLU A 106 -8.97 6.14 31.78
CA GLU A 106 -10.24 6.71 32.27
C GLU A 106 -10.51 6.35 33.76
N ALA A 107 -9.98 5.21 34.21
CA ALA A 107 -10.05 4.81 35.60
C ALA A 107 -8.94 5.42 36.48
N GLY A 108 -7.98 6.14 35.89
CA GLY A 108 -6.85 6.77 36.58
C GLY A 108 -5.61 5.87 36.75
N LEU A 109 -5.50 4.76 35.99
CA LEU A 109 -4.32 3.93 35.93
C LEU A 109 -3.51 4.28 34.67
N ASN A 110 -2.16 4.39 34.81
CA ASN A 110 -1.31 4.63 33.64
C ASN A 110 -1.52 3.53 32.59
N PRO A 111 -1.74 3.86 31.29
CA PRO A 111 -2.10 2.90 30.26
C PRO A 111 -1.03 1.82 30.01
N TYR A 112 0.24 2.10 30.29
CA TYR A 112 1.37 1.17 30.12
C TYR A 112 1.53 0.17 31.28
N LEU A 113 0.62 0.20 32.23
CA LEU A 113 0.46 -0.83 33.28
C LEU A 113 -0.61 -1.87 32.92
N VAL A 114 -1.06 -1.88 31.65
CA VAL A 114 -2.04 -2.82 31.11
C VAL A 114 -1.39 -3.68 30.04
N GLU A 115 -1.54 -5.01 30.19
CA GLU A 115 -1.02 -5.98 29.23
C GLU A 115 -2.09 -7.00 28.85
N ILE A 116 -2.00 -7.52 27.62
CA ILE A 116 -2.90 -8.57 27.14
C ILE A 116 -2.16 -9.92 27.10
N ALA A 117 -2.71 -10.91 27.76
CA ALA A 117 -2.30 -12.31 27.62
C ALA A 117 -3.08 -12.95 26.45
N ASN A 118 -2.41 -13.23 25.33
CA ASN A 118 -3.06 -13.81 24.16
C ASN A 118 -3.35 -15.30 24.39
N ILE A 119 -4.58 -15.62 24.86
CA ILE A 119 -5.07 -16.98 25.06
C ILE A 119 -6.03 -17.46 23.95
N ARG A 120 -6.22 -16.66 22.90
CA ARG A 120 -7.00 -17.04 21.72
C ARG A 120 -6.09 -17.57 20.62
N GLU A 121 -5.32 -16.71 19.97
CA GLU A 121 -4.46 -17.06 18.84
C GLU A 121 -3.29 -17.98 19.26
N HIS A 122 -2.75 -17.79 20.47
CA HIS A 122 -1.64 -18.60 20.99
C HIS A 122 -2.10 -19.86 21.76
N CYS A 123 -3.39 -20.01 22.02
CA CYS A 123 -3.90 -21.12 22.82
C CYS A 123 -5.16 -21.76 22.22
N SER A 124 -6.33 -21.15 22.36
CA SER A 124 -7.61 -21.78 22.03
C SER A 124 -7.76 -22.14 20.54
N TRP A 125 -7.20 -21.38 19.64
CA TRP A 125 -7.32 -21.64 18.20
C TRP A 125 -6.32 -22.68 17.66
N VAL A 126 -5.25 -22.97 18.41
CA VAL A 126 -4.18 -23.88 17.97
C VAL A 126 -4.14 -25.18 18.76
N HIS A 127 -5.12 -25.40 19.64
CA HIS A 127 -5.25 -26.61 20.44
C HIS A 127 -6.70 -27.10 20.51
N GLU A 128 -6.85 -28.39 20.77
CA GLU A 128 -8.14 -29.01 21.09
C GLU A 128 -8.57 -28.67 22.51
N ALA A 129 -9.90 -28.77 22.77
CA ALA A 129 -10.46 -28.53 24.10
C ALA A 129 -9.94 -29.57 25.08
N GLY A 130 -9.55 -29.14 26.26
CA GLY A 130 -9.08 -30.04 27.31
C GLY A 130 -8.31 -29.39 28.46
N PRO A 131 -7.99 -30.14 29.51
CA PRO A 131 -7.28 -29.63 30.67
C PRO A 131 -5.90 -29.04 30.32
N ALA A 132 -5.15 -29.66 29.39
CA ALA A 132 -3.85 -29.21 28.97
C ALA A 132 -3.88 -27.84 28.29
N THR A 133 -4.94 -27.56 27.53
CA THR A 133 -5.15 -26.25 26.88
C THR A 133 -5.48 -25.18 27.90
N THR A 134 -6.31 -25.50 28.89
CA THR A 134 -6.59 -24.62 30.03
C THR A 134 -5.32 -24.34 30.83
N ASP A 135 -4.48 -25.36 31.10
CA ASP A 135 -3.21 -25.20 31.79
C ASP A 135 -2.24 -24.31 30.99
N LYS A 136 -2.25 -24.39 29.66
CA LYS A 136 -1.49 -23.49 28.79
C LYS A 136 -1.99 -22.04 28.93
N ALA A 137 -3.30 -21.80 28.90
CA ALA A 137 -3.86 -20.47 29.09
C ALA A 137 -3.47 -19.85 30.44
N ILE A 138 -3.50 -20.66 31.53
CA ILE A 138 -3.04 -20.25 32.86
C ILE A 138 -1.56 -19.86 32.82
N ARG A 139 -0.69 -20.65 32.19
CA ARG A 139 0.75 -20.36 32.08
C ARG A 139 1.02 -19.10 31.29
N ILE A 140 0.36 -18.90 30.14
CA ILE A 140 0.49 -17.65 29.35
C ILE A 140 0.10 -16.45 30.21
N THR A 141 -1.02 -16.54 30.92
CA THR A 141 -1.50 -15.42 31.73
C THR A 141 -0.58 -15.15 32.93
N ARG A 142 -0.04 -16.19 33.60
CA ARG A 142 0.95 -16.06 34.67
C ARG A 142 2.22 -15.34 34.18
N ALA A 143 2.72 -15.68 33.00
CA ALA A 143 3.86 -15.02 32.41
C ALA A 143 3.61 -13.51 32.22
N VAL A 144 2.43 -13.13 31.73
CA VAL A 144 2.05 -11.72 31.56
C VAL A 144 1.84 -11.03 32.93
N VAL A 145 1.34 -11.73 33.95
CA VAL A 145 1.28 -11.19 35.32
C VAL A 145 2.68 -10.84 35.82
N GLU A 146 3.69 -11.70 35.59
CA GLU A 146 5.07 -11.41 35.97
C GLU A 146 5.64 -10.23 35.18
N LYS A 147 5.33 -10.07 33.90
CA LYS A 147 5.68 -8.89 33.12
C LYS A 147 5.11 -7.62 33.76
N VAL A 148 3.79 -7.59 34.00
CA VAL A 148 3.08 -6.43 34.59
C VAL A 148 3.60 -6.08 35.97
N ARG A 149 4.06 -7.06 36.73
CA ARG A 149 4.68 -6.86 38.04
C ARG A 149 5.92 -5.96 37.97
N GLY A 150 6.66 -6.06 36.87
CA GLY A 150 7.85 -5.26 36.60
C GLY A 150 7.57 -4.00 35.77
N ASN A 151 6.36 -3.77 35.34
CA ASN A 151 6.03 -2.58 34.53
C ASN A 151 6.07 -1.30 35.36
N HIS A 152 6.56 -0.25 34.76
CA HIS A 152 6.57 1.11 35.30
C HIS A 152 5.60 2.01 34.49
N PRO A 153 5.02 3.04 35.14
CA PRO A 153 4.28 4.06 34.40
C PRO A 153 5.20 4.74 33.39
N LEU A 154 4.75 4.80 32.15
CA LEU A 154 5.45 5.48 31.07
C LEU A 154 4.62 6.65 30.57
N GLU A 155 5.27 7.68 30.05
CA GLU A 155 4.64 8.81 29.40
C GLU A 155 4.98 8.75 27.91
N PRO A 156 3.99 8.88 27.02
CA PRO A 156 4.23 8.90 25.58
C PRO A 156 5.07 10.11 25.19
N VAL A 157 5.82 9.98 24.10
CA VAL A 157 6.63 11.06 23.54
C VAL A 157 5.75 11.85 22.56
N GLU A 158 5.57 13.14 22.80
CA GLU A 158 4.89 14.04 21.86
C GLU A 158 5.89 14.56 20.82
N ILE A 159 5.52 14.46 19.56
CA ILE A 159 6.35 14.82 18.41
C ILE A 159 5.59 15.83 17.55
N GLY A 160 6.22 16.96 17.25
CA GLY A 160 5.72 17.86 16.19
C GLY A 160 5.84 17.17 14.83
N HIS A 161 5.11 17.66 13.84
CA HIS A 161 5.17 17.14 12.47
C HIS A 161 5.28 18.27 11.44
N ALA A 162 5.74 17.93 10.23
CA ALA A 162 5.71 18.82 9.08
C ALA A 162 4.29 18.86 8.49
N ASP A 163 3.83 20.06 8.10
CA ASP A 163 2.47 20.29 7.57
C ASP A 163 2.35 20.08 6.05
N LYS A 164 3.14 19.15 5.51
CA LYS A 164 3.23 18.86 4.08
C LYS A 164 3.02 17.37 3.81
N CYS A 165 2.35 17.04 2.70
CA CYS A 165 2.16 15.66 2.25
C CYS A 165 2.93 15.40 0.95
N LEU A 166 3.68 14.31 0.90
CA LEU A 166 4.27 13.79 -0.34
C LEU A 166 3.29 12.80 -0.99
N VAL A 167 3.00 12.98 -2.26
CA VAL A 167 2.25 12.02 -3.08
C VAL A 167 3.17 11.51 -4.20
N ILE A 168 3.38 10.20 -4.27
CA ILE A 168 4.27 9.55 -5.24
C ILE A 168 3.44 8.84 -6.31
N GLY A 169 3.48 9.39 -7.54
CA GLY A 169 2.73 8.94 -8.71
C GLY A 169 1.61 9.89 -9.11
N GLY A 170 1.66 10.38 -10.34
CA GLY A 170 0.73 11.35 -10.91
C GLY A 170 -0.41 10.73 -11.74
N GLY A 171 -0.76 9.45 -11.50
CA GLY A 171 -1.97 8.83 -12.04
C GLY A 171 -3.24 9.31 -11.32
N ILE A 172 -4.42 8.79 -11.71
CA ILE A 172 -5.70 9.23 -11.13
C ILE A 172 -5.76 9.09 -9.60
N ALA A 173 -5.08 8.09 -9.03
CA ALA A 173 -5.00 7.92 -7.58
C ALA A 173 -4.25 9.09 -6.93
N GLY A 174 -3.05 9.41 -7.43
CA GLY A 174 -2.24 10.50 -6.89
C GLY A 174 -2.85 11.86 -7.13
N ILE A 175 -3.44 12.10 -8.31
CA ILE A 175 -4.19 13.32 -8.63
C ILE A 175 -5.31 13.54 -7.61
N GLN A 176 -6.16 12.52 -7.37
CA GLN A 176 -7.25 12.63 -6.41
C GLN A 176 -6.75 12.85 -4.98
N ALA A 177 -5.76 12.07 -4.55
CA ALA A 177 -5.19 12.22 -3.22
C ALA A 177 -4.57 13.61 -3.00
N ALA A 178 -3.84 14.12 -3.99
CA ALA A 178 -3.23 15.44 -3.94
C ALA A 178 -4.27 16.56 -3.82
N LEU A 179 -5.36 16.49 -4.59
CA LEU A 179 -6.45 17.46 -4.53
C LEU A 179 -7.14 17.43 -3.16
N ASP A 180 -7.52 16.24 -2.67
CA ASP A 180 -8.22 16.11 -1.39
C ASP A 180 -7.39 16.65 -0.21
N VAL A 181 -6.07 16.39 -0.19
CA VAL A 181 -5.16 16.92 0.85
C VAL A 181 -5.00 18.44 0.74
N ALA A 182 -4.85 18.95 -0.49
CA ALA A 182 -4.66 20.38 -0.73
C ALA A 182 -5.92 21.20 -0.44
N GLU A 183 -7.11 20.67 -0.76
CA GLU A 183 -8.41 21.26 -0.43
C GLU A 183 -8.65 21.31 1.09
N ALA A 184 -8.12 20.31 1.84
CA ALA A 184 -8.14 20.33 3.30
C ALA A 184 -7.20 21.39 3.91
N GLY A 185 -6.38 22.06 3.10
CA GLY A 185 -5.56 23.19 3.53
C GLY A 185 -4.06 22.89 3.71
N TYR A 186 -3.60 21.69 3.43
CA TYR A 186 -2.21 21.28 3.56
C TYR A 186 -1.42 21.45 2.25
N GLU A 187 -0.10 21.65 2.36
CA GLU A 187 0.78 21.65 1.20
C GLU A 187 1.01 20.23 0.70
N VAL A 188 1.05 20.09 -0.62
CA VAL A 188 1.28 18.80 -1.29
C VAL A 188 2.44 18.91 -2.26
N LEU A 189 3.32 17.93 -2.17
CA LEU A 189 4.37 17.68 -3.15
C LEU A 189 3.97 16.46 -3.98
N LEU A 190 3.56 16.66 -5.24
CA LEU A 190 3.19 15.57 -6.14
C LEU A 190 4.34 15.25 -7.08
N VAL A 191 4.90 14.05 -6.95
CA VAL A 191 6.07 13.57 -7.72
C VAL A 191 5.63 12.54 -8.75
N GLU A 192 5.97 12.77 -10.03
CA GLU A 192 5.68 11.87 -11.14
C GLU A 192 6.95 11.63 -11.97
N LYS A 193 7.24 10.35 -12.25
CA LYS A 193 8.43 9.95 -13.04
C LYS A 193 8.35 10.30 -14.51
N SER A 194 7.13 10.36 -15.06
CA SER A 194 6.89 10.74 -16.45
C SER A 194 6.93 12.27 -16.62
N PRO A 195 7.16 12.78 -17.83
CA PRO A 195 7.11 14.23 -18.07
C PRO A 195 5.70 14.83 -17.95
N THR A 196 4.68 14.03 -17.73
CA THR A 196 3.28 14.45 -17.56
C THR A 196 2.55 13.59 -16.52
N ILE A 197 1.53 14.16 -15.87
CA ILE A 197 0.58 13.41 -15.06
C ILE A 197 -0.53 12.81 -15.91
N GLY A 198 -1.35 11.91 -15.31
CA GLY A 198 -2.51 11.25 -15.93
C GLY A 198 -2.43 9.73 -15.90
N GLY A 199 -1.23 9.15 -15.93
CA GLY A 199 -0.99 7.70 -15.88
C GLY A 199 -1.74 6.94 -16.97
N HIS A 200 -2.09 5.68 -16.71
CA HIS A 200 -2.82 4.85 -17.69
C HIS A 200 -4.20 5.39 -18.05
N MET A 201 -4.85 6.14 -17.16
CA MET A 201 -6.16 6.71 -17.49
C MET A 201 -6.09 7.67 -18.67
N ALA A 202 -4.96 8.37 -18.85
CA ALA A 202 -4.75 9.23 -20.02
C ALA A 202 -4.66 8.46 -21.34
N GLN A 203 -4.31 7.17 -21.31
CA GLN A 203 -4.21 6.30 -22.49
C GLN A 203 -5.55 5.70 -22.91
N LEU A 204 -6.59 5.73 -22.05
CA LEU A 204 -7.90 5.15 -22.33
C LEU A 204 -8.72 6.01 -23.29
N SER A 205 -9.57 5.37 -24.07
CA SER A 205 -10.60 6.04 -24.91
C SER A 205 -11.79 6.45 -24.04
N GLU A 206 -12.49 5.47 -23.50
CA GLU A 206 -13.66 5.63 -22.64
C GLU A 206 -13.51 4.79 -21.38
N THR A 207 -14.35 5.04 -20.36
CA THR A 207 -14.36 4.31 -19.10
C THR A 207 -15.65 3.51 -18.96
N PHE A 208 -15.54 2.29 -18.40
CA PHE A 208 -16.72 1.48 -18.07
C PHE A 208 -17.27 1.88 -16.68
N PRO A 209 -18.54 1.67 -16.36
CA PRO A 209 -19.60 1.13 -17.22
C PRO A 209 -20.37 2.20 -18.00
N THR A 210 -20.05 3.47 -17.81
CA THR A 210 -20.80 4.62 -18.30
C THR A 210 -20.42 5.06 -19.71
N LEU A 211 -19.28 4.61 -20.22
CA LEU A 211 -18.67 5.01 -21.49
C LEU A 211 -18.38 6.51 -21.56
N ASP A 212 -17.99 7.10 -20.45
CA ASP A 212 -17.49 8.47 -20.44
C ASP A 212 -16.11 8.55 -21.10
N CYS A 213 -15.89 9.60 -21.86
CA CYS A 213 -14.58 9.93 -22.43
C CYS A 213 -13.55 10.10 -21.32
N SER A 214 -12.50 9.31 -21.32
CA SER A 214 -11.48 9.32 -20.27
C SER A 214 -10.80 10.66 -20.13
N GLN A 215 -10.39 11.28 -21.24
CA GLN A 215 -9.74 12.59 -21.24
C GLN A 215 -10.68 13.71 -20.76
N CYS A 216 -11.98 13.60 -21.05
CA CYS A 216 -12.97 14.62 -20.67
C CYS A 216 -13.14 14.70 -19.14
N ILE A 217 -12.97 13.61 -18.43
CA ILE A 217 -13.06 13.57 -16.96
C ILE A 217 -11.70 13.72 -16.26
N LEU A 218 -10.62 13.32 -16.92
CA LEU A 218 -9.26 13.38 -16.34
C LEU A 218 -8.63 14.78 -16.50
N THR A 219 -8.69 15.36 -17.71
CA THR A 219 -8.01 16.63 -18.02
C THR A 219 -8.37 17.77 -17.06
N PRO A 220 -9.65 18.01 -16.69
CA PRO A 220 -9.98 19.03 -15.70
C PRO A 220 -9.24 18.85 -14.38
N LYS A 221 -9.14 17.62 -13.86
CA LYS A 221 -8.41 17.31 -12.63
C LYS A 221 -6.90 17.53 -12.76
N MET A 222 -6.31 17.19 -13.90
CA MET A 222 -4.89 17.45 -14.17
C MET A 222 -4.59 18.97 -14.18
N VAL A 223 -5.46 19.75 -14.80
CA VAL A 223 -5.34 21.22 -14.84
C VAL A 223 -5.55 21.81 -13.44
N GLU A 224 -6.48 21.28 -12.66
CA GLU A 224 -6.73 21.68 -11.27
C GLU A 224 -5.48 21.45 -10.42
N VAL A 225 -4.86 20.28 -10.48
CA VAL A 225 -3.57 20.00 -9.82
C VAL A 225 -2.50 21.03 -10.19
N ALA A 226 -2.32 21.29 -11.49
CA ALA A 226 -1.28 22.21 -11.96
C ALA A 226 -1.49 23.68 -11.53
N ARG A 227 -2.73 24.08 -11.25
CA ARG A 227 -3.11 25.44 -10.87
C ARG A 227 -3.37 25.62 -9.38
N HIS A 228 -3.42 24.52 -8.62
CA HIS A 228 -3.74 24.57 -7.21
C HIS A 228 -2.60 25.22 -6.41
N PRO A 229 -2.85 26.29 -5.63
CA PRO A 229 -1.79 27.06 -4.97
C PRO A 229 -1.03 26.28 -3.88
N ARG A 230 -1.57 25.17 -3.40
CA ARG A 230 -0.96 24.31 -2.38
C ARG A 230 -0.35 23.03 -2.95
N ILE A 231 -0.41 22.81 -4.27
CA ILE A 231 0.22 21.65 -4.91
C ILE A 231 1.44 22.10 -5.68
N ARG A 232 2.60 21.60 -5.27
CA ARG A 232 3.83 21.69 -6.07
C ARG A 232 3.96 20.42 -6.89
N LEU A 233 3.74 20.55 -8.20
CA LEU A 233 3.84 19.44 -9.14
C LEU A 233 5.29 19.30 -9.61
N LEU A 234 5.87 18.12 -9.41
CA LEU A 234 7.20 17.71 -9.89
C LEU A 234 7.05 16.55 -10.86
N THR A 235 6.97 16.86 -12.14
CA THR A 235 7.03 15.85 -13.21
C THR A 235 8.48 15.56 -13.60
N TYR A 236 8.70 14.46 -14.30
CA TYR A 236 10.02 13.94 -14.69
C TYR A 236 10.97 13.82 -13.50
N SER A 237 10.39 13.38 -12.34
CA SER A 237 11.04 13.40 -11.05
C SER A 237 10.86 12.07 -10.31
N GLU A 238 11.87 11.65 -9.57
CA GLU A 238 11.89 10.39 -8.81
C GLU A 238 12.37 10.64 -7.38
N VAL A 239 11.75 9.95 -6.41
CA VAL A 239 12.20 9.95 -5.01
C VAL A 239 13.43 9.04 -4.91
N GLU A 240 14.59 9.62 -4.56
CA GLU A 240 15.86 8.88 -4.42
C GLU A 240 16.08 8.34 -3.01
N GLU A 241 15.73 9.14 -2.01
CA GLU A 241 15.99 8.81 -0.61
C GLU A 241 14.86 9.32 0.28
N VAL A 242 14.53 8.54 1.29
CA VAL A 242 13.61 8.94 2.36
C VAL A 242 14.26 8.53 3.68
N SER A 243 14.36 9.46 4.60
CA SER A 243 14.86 9.25 5.96
C SER A 243 13.90 9.88 6.96
N GLY A 244 14.17 9.71 8.25
CA GLY A 244 13.32 10.29 9.28
C GLY A 244 12.27 9.30 9.83
N PHE A 245 11.16 9.82 10.35
CA PHE A 245 10.20 9.06 11.14
C PHE A 245 8.79 9.62 10.97
N LEU A 246 7.80 8.96 11.55
CA LEU A 246 6.40 9.34 11.52
C LEU A 246 6.20 10.85 11.77
N GLY A 247 5.64 11.53 10.79
CA GLY A 247 5.38 12.97 10.85
C GLY A 247 6.55 13.86 10.45
N ASN A 248 7.76 13.33 10.29
CA ASN A 248 8.97 14.10 9.98
C ASN A 248 9.91 13.31 9.06
N TYR A 249 9.45 13.07 7.84
CA TYR A 249 10.24 12.45 6.80
C TYR A 249 11.02 13.52 6.06
N HIS A 250 12.31 13.30 5.88
CA HIS A 250 13.16 14.07 4.97
C HIS A 250 13.26 13.31 3.66
N VAL A 251 12.86 13.95 2.54
CA VAL A 251 12.80 13.33 1.22
C VAL A 251 13.72 14.05 0.25
N ARG A 252 14.48 13.26 -0.49
CA ARG A 252 15.36 13.73 -1.56
C ARG A 252 14.80 13.29 -2.89
N ILE A 253 14.54 14.25 -3.77
CA ILE A 253 13.90 14.05 -5.06
C ILE A 253 14.84 14.51 -6.14
N ARG A 254 15.10 13.64 -7.13
CA ARG A 254 15.82 13.96 -8.33
C ARG A 254 14.85 14.35 -9.43
N LYS A 255 14.98 15.56 -9.95
CA LYS A 255 14.24 16.06 -11.11
C LYS A 255 15.14 16.05 -12.31
N LYS A 256 14.78 15.30 -13.34
CA LYS A 256 15.50 15.21 -14.60
C LYS A 256 15.29 16.46 -15.47
N PRO A 257 16.27 16.88 -16.27
CA PRO A 257 16.10 17.98 -17.18
C PRO A 257 15.13 17.62 -18.31
N THR A 258 14.22 18.50 -18.62
CA THR A 258 13.32 18.38 -19.78
C THR A 258 13.95 18.95 -21.05
N TYR A 259 15.02 19.73 -20.89
CA TYR A 259 15.73 20.51 -21.95
C TYR A 259 14.82 21.49 -22.69
N VAL A 260 13.60 21.70 -22.20
CA VAL A 260 12.65 22.69 -22.70
C VAL A 260 12.10 23.47 -21.52
N ASP A 261 12.24 24.78 -21.58
CA ASP A 261 11.71 25.70 -20.56
C ASP A 261 10.17 25.77 -20.69
N PRO A 262 9.42 25.26 -19.72
CA PRO A 262 7.96 25.20 -19.80
C PRO A 262 7.30 26.59 -19.72
N GLU A 263 7.99 27.62 -19.20
CA GLU A 263 7.45 28.97 -19.11
C GLU A 263 7.59 29.71 -20.45
N LYS A 264 8.57 29.34 -21.29
CA LYS A 264 8.78 29.91 -22.61
C LYS A 264 8.06 29.14 -23.72
N CYS A 265 7.88 27.83 -23.56
CA CYS A 265 7.31 26.97 -24.60
C CYS A 265 5.86 27.35 -24.92
N ASN A 266 5.59 27.73 -26.17
CA ASN A 266 4.25 28.08 -26.66
C ASN A 266 3.53 26.95 -27.41
N LEU A 267 4.09 25.73 -27.41
CA LEU A 267 3.51 24.53 -28.06
C LEU A 267 3.34 24.66 -29.59
N CYS A 268 4.14 25.43 -30.30
CA CYS A 268 4.01 25.62 -31.76
C CYS A 268 4.24 24.33 -32.59
N GLY A 269 4.97 23.33 -32.05
CA GLY A 269 5.24 22.07 -32.75
C GLY A 269 6.45 22.06 -33.69
N GLU A 270 7.00 23.19 -34.05
CA GLU A 270 8.09 23.29 -35.05
C GLU A 270 9.33 22.46 -34.67
N CYS A 271 9.63 22.38 -33.38
CA CYS A 271 10.77 21.58 -32.89
C CYS A 271 10.60 20.08 -33.16
N GLU A 272 9.38 19.56 -33.06
CA GLU A 272 9.05 18.18 -33.37
C GLU A 272 9.09 17.88 -34.85
N GLU A 273 8.60 18.81 -35.70
CA GLU A 273 8.58 18.64 -37.14
C GLU A 273 9.99 18.51 -37.73
N VAL A 274 10.93 19.35 -37.26
CA VAL A 274 12.32 19.35 -37.78
C VAL A 274 13.20 18.26 -37.16
N CYS A 275 12.77 17.60 -36.10
CA CYS A 275 13.56 16.56 -35.46
C CYS A 275 13.77 15.37 -36.40
N PRO A 276 15.03 14.99 -36.71
CA PRO A 276 15.31 13.90 -37.63
C PRO A 276 15.11 12.50 -36.98
N VAL A 277 14.99 12.45 -35.65
CA VAL A 277 14.85 11.20 -34.92
C VAL A 277 13.41 10.76 -34.91
N ARG A 278 13.19 9.46 -35.12
CA ARG A 278 11.89 8.79 -34.94
C ARG A 278 12.10 7.52 -34.14
N VAL A 279 11.42 7.42 -33.00
CA VAL A 279 11.42 6.26 -32.10
C VAL A 279 9.98 5.81 -31.82
N PRO A 280 9.77 4.56 -31.39
CA PRO A 280 8.45 4.11 -30.98
C PRO A 280 7.86 5.04 -29.91
N ASN A 281 6.59 5.39 -30.05
CA ASN A 281 5.87 6.23 -29.09
C ASN A 281 5.35 5.37 -27.94
N GLU A 282 5.90 5.54 -26.75
CA GLU A 282 5.55 4.77 -25.55
C GLU A 282 4.11 5.03 -25.11
N PHE A 283 3.61 6.26 -25.28
CA PHE A 283 2.24 6.60 -24.96
C PHE A 283 1.23 5.82 -25.82
N ASP A 284 1.57 5.62 -27.11
CA ASP A 284 0.80 4.79 -28.04
C ASP A 284 1.23 3.30 -28.01
N ARG A 285 1.99 2.88 -27.02
CA ARG A 285 2.48 1.49 -26.87
C ARG A 285 3.28 0.97 -28.06
N GLY A 286 3.96 1.88 -28.78
CA GLY A 286 4.75 1.54 -29.97
C GLY A 286 3.95 1.48 -31.28
N LEU A 287 2.64 1.70 -31.27
CA LEU A 287 1.81 1.71 -32.47
C LEU A 287 2.05 2.91 -33.40
N SER A 288 2.62 3.96 -32.88
CA SER A 288 3.10 5.15 -33.63
C SER A 288 4.56 5.43 -33.35
N GLN A 289 5.11 6.41 -34.09
CA GLN A 289 6.45 6.93 -33.84
C GLN A 289 6.36 8.37 -33.33
N ARG A 290 7.29 8.76 -32.47
CA ARG A 290 7.50 10.13 -32.01
C ARG A 290 8.90 10.64 -32.29
N ALA A 291 9.07 11.94 -32.26
CA ALA A 291 10.38 12.57 -32.29
C ALA A 291 11.14 12.39 -30.96
N ALA A 292 12.44 12.69 -30.94
CA ALA A 292 13.20 12.78 -29.70
C ALA A 292 12.77 13.98 -28.83
N ILE A 293 12.27 15.06 -29.45
CA ILE A 293 11.61 16.16 -28.75
C ILE A 293 10.10 16.03 -28.99
N TYR A 294 9.33 15.90 -27.94
CA TYR A 294 7.92 15.49 -28.04
C TYR A 294 7.07 16.02 -26.88
N ILE A 295 5.77 16.00 -27.07
CA ILE A 295 4.77 16.08 -26.00
C ILE A 295 4.09 14.72 -25.92
N PRO A 296 3.93 14.11 -24.72
CA PRO A 296 3.39 12.74 -24.61
C PRO A 296 2.00 12.57 -25.23
N PHE A 297 1.11 13.53 -25.02
CA PHE A 297 -0.23 13.60 -25.62
C PHE A 297 -0.75 15.04 -25.59
N PRO A 298 -1.74 15.42 -26.40
CA PRO A 298 -2.18 16.81 -26.57
C PRO A 298 -2.62 17.53 -25.29
N GLN A 299 -3.18 16.78 -24.31
CA GLN A 299 -3.69 17.31 -23.04
C GLN A 299 -2.67 17.15 -21.89
N ALA A 300 -1.40 16.89 -22.19
CA ALA A 300 -0.36 16.72 -21.18
C ALA A 300 -0.26 17.90 -20.19
N VAL A 301 0.03 17.58 -18.94
CA VAL A 301 0.24 18.57 -17.86
C VAL A 301 1.53 18.21 -17.11
N PRO A 302 2.52 19.10 -17.10
CA PRO A 302 2.60 20.43 -17.75
C PRO A 302 2.46 20.38 -19.26
N SER A 303 1.90 21.47 -19.83
CA SER A 303 1.81 21.62 -21.28
C SER A 303 3.13 22.16 -21.83
N SER A 304 4.10 21.28 -22.08
CA SER A 304 5.43 21.59 -22.58
C SER A 304 6.01 20.44 -23.36
N TYR A 305 6.85 20.71 -24.32
CA TYR A 305 7.68 19.68 -24.93
C TYR A 305 8.76 19.19 -23.96
N THR A 306 9.20 17.98 -24.17
CA THR A 306 10.32 17.34 -23.44
C THR A 306 11.24 16.69 -24.44
N LEU A 307 12.55 16.77 -24.21
CA LEU A 307 13.54 16.09 -25.02
C LEU A 307 13.94 14.78 -24.36
N ASP A 308 13.87 13.70 -25.13
CA ASP A 308 14.33 12.37 -24.73
C ASP A 308 15.85 12.29 -24.92
N GLU A 309 16.55 12.24 -23.80
CA GLU A 309 18.02 12.24 -23.76
C GLU A 309 18.62 11.01 -24.45
N GLU A 310 17.99 9.84 -24.30
CA GLU A 310 18.47 8.58 -24.89
C GLU A 310 18.22 8.52 -26.41
N ALA A 311 17.11 9.09 -26.85
CA ALA A 311 16.73 9.09 -28.26
C ALA A 311 17.40 10.22 -29.06
N CYS A 312 17.78 11.35 -28.43
CA CYS A 312 18.40 12.47 -29.09
C CYS A 312 19.77 12.09 -29.72
N LEU A 313 20.14 12.70 -30.86
CA LEU A 313 21.42 12.43 -31.57
C LEU A 313 22.68 12.85 -30.79
N GLY A 314 22.54 13.08 -29.53
CA GLY A 314 23.63 13.34 -28.59
C GLY A 314 23.64 14.78 -28.09
N LEU A 315 23.48 14.85 -26.79
CA LEU A 315 23.70 16.08 -26.03
C LEU A 315 25.18 16.28 -25.72
N GLU A 316 25.95 15.18 -25.59
CA GLU A 316 27.38 15.21 -25.34
C GLU A 316 28.15 14.24 -26.25
N PRO A 317 28.88 14.75 -27.25
CA PRO A 317 28.92 16.14 -27.74
C PRO A 317 27.64 16.47 -28.54
N LEU A 318 27.19 17.71 -28.44
CA LEU A 318 26.03 18.19 -29.21
C LEU A 318 26.31 18.08 -30.72
N ARG A 319 25.58 17.13 -31.37
CA ARG A 319 25.74 16.84 -32.81
C ARG A 319 24.60 17.37 -33.66
N CYS A 320 23.48 17.71 -33.02
CA CYS A 320 22.27 18.21 -33.64
C CYS A 320 21.71 19.36 -32.81
N SER A 321 21.18 20.40 -33.44
CA SER A 321 20.53 21.55 -32.78
C SER A 321 19.34 22.09 -33.59
N GLU A 322 18.76 21.27 -34.47
CA GLU A 322 17.68 21.69 -35.37
C GLU A 322 16.48 22.26 -34.60
N CYS A 323 16.07 21.60 -33.52
CA CYS A 323 14.95 22.06 -32.69
C CYS A 323 15.20 23.42 -32.04
N ALA A 324 16.42 23.69 -31.56
CA ALA A 324 16.75 25.01 -31.00
C ALA A 324 16.82 26.11 -32.07
N ARG A 325 17.22 25.77 -33.29
CA ARG A 325 17.29 26.75 -34.40
C ARG A 325 15.90 27.25 -34.85
N VAL A 326 14.88 26.42 -34.77
CA VAL A 326 13.52 26.82 -35.19
C VAL A 326 12.70 27.38 -34.03
N CYS A 327 13.16 27.25 -32.80
CA CYS A 327 12.40 27.69 -31.63
C CYS A 327 12.47 29.23 -31.51
N GLU A 328 11.45 29.92 -32.02
CA GLU A 328 11.39 31.39 -32.03
C GLU A 328 11.40 32.00 -30.62
N VAL A 329 10.83 31.28 -29.63
CA VAL A 329 10.75 31.73 -28.25
C VAL A 329 11.97 31.34 -27.40
N GLY A 330 12.94 30.62 -27.99
CA GLY A 330 14.17 30.21 -27.30
C GLY A 330 13.93 29.37 -26.06
N ALA A 331 12.96 28.45 -26.13
CA ALA A 331 12.60 27.59 -24.99
C ALA A 331 13.54 26.40 -24.82
N ILE A 332 14.40 26.07 -25.81
CA ILE A 332 15.25 24.88 -25.75
C ILE A 332 16.60 25.25 -25.13
N ASP A 333 16.96 24.57 -24.07
CA ASP A 333 18.17 24.75 -23.28
C ASP A 333 18.87 23.41 -23.08
N TYR A 334 19.96 23.17 -23.81
CA TYR A 334 20.75 21.93 -23.70
C TYR A 334 21.69 21.90 -22.49
N ASP A 335 21.86 23.03 -21.79
CA ASP A 335 22.71 23.14 -20.59
C ASP A 335 21.91 22.88 -19.30
N MET A 336 20.62 22.59 -19.43
CA MET A 336 19.75 22.27 -18.30
C MET A 336 20.28 21.03 -17.56
N GLN A 337 20.41 21.14 -16.24
CA GLN A 337 20.98 20.09 -15.37
C GLN A 337 19.89 19.42 -14.52
N GLU A 338 20.21 18.23 -14.00
CA GLU A 338 19.41 17.62 -12.93
C GLU A 338 19.31 18.55 -11.71
N GLU A 339 18.16 18.56 -11.09
CA GLU A 339 17.90 19.32 -9.86
C GLU A 339 17.62 18.34 -8.72
N ILE A 340 18.34 18.48 -7.61
CA ILE A 340 18.06 17.75 -6.36
C ILE A 340 17.22 18.66 -5.48
N ILE A 341 16.07 18.17 -5.08
CA ILE A 341 15.10 18.87 -4.23
C ILE A 341 15.01 18.11 -2.91
N GLU A 342 15.27 18.81 -1.82
CA GLU A 342 15.15 18.25 -0.46
C GLU A 342 13.97 18.93 0.24
N GLU A 343 13.08 18.12 0.84
CA GLU A 343 11.85 18.60 1.49
C GLU A 343 11.54 17.77 2.73
N ASP A 344 10.95 18.43 3.72
CA ASP A 344 10.42 17.76 4.91
C ASP A 344 8.91 17.60 4.79
N VAL A 345 8.41 16.38 5.03
CA VAL A 345 6.99 16.01 4.87
C VAL A 345 6.49 15.21 6.08
N GLY A 346 5.24 15.48 6.48
CA GLY A 346 4.61 14.78 7.60
C GLY A 346 3.91 13.48 7.23
N ALA A 347 3.49 13.35 5.97
CA ALA A 347 2.79 12.16 5.47
C ALA A 347 3.22 11.83 4.05
N ILE A 348 3.16 10.55 3.69
CA ILE A 348 3.50 10.05 2.35
C ILE A 348 2.34 9.18 1.84
N ILE A 349 1.87 9.44 0.61
CA ILE A 349 0.88 8.61 -0.09
C ILE A 349 1.53 8.01 -1.33
N VAL A 350 1.59 6.68 -1.40
CA VAL A 350 2.17 5.95 -2.53
C VAL A 350 1.07 5.53 -3.49
N ALA A 351 1.10 6.07 -4.71
CA ALA A 351 0.09 5.92 -5.76
C ALA A 351 0.71 5.55 -7.11
N THR A 352 1.74 4.70 -7.11
CA THR A 352 2.59 4.36 -8.26
C THR A 352 1.90 3.52 -9.35
N GLY A 353 0.66 3.10 -9.13
CA GLY A 353 -0.15 2.40 -10.14
C GLY A 353 0.31 0.97 -10.42
N PHE A 354 0.28 0.58 -11.70
CA PHE A 354 0.56 -0.76 -12.17
C PHE A 354 1.21 -0.74 -13.56
N GLU A 355 1.67 -1.92 -14.03
CA GLU A 355 2.03 -2.16 -15.42
C GLU A 355 1.34 -3.42 -15.93
N LEU A 356 1.30 -3.60 -17.25
CA LEU A 356 0.82 -4.84 -17.85
C LEU A 356 1.90 -5.92 -17.77
N TYR A 357 1.47 -7.18 -17.59
CA TYR A 357 2.37 -8.33 -17.62
C TYR A 357 3.10 -8.40 -18.97
N PRO A 358 4.41 -8.65 -18.98
CA PRO A 358 5.18 -8.68 -20.23
C PRO A 358 4.59 -9.67 -21.23
N LYS A 359 4.21 -9.17 -22.37
CA LYS A 359 3.55 -9.92 -23.43
C LYS A 359 4.47 -10.93 -24.11
N GLU A 360 5.77 -10.70 -24.05
CA GLU A 360 6.83 -11.58 -24.53
C GLU A 360 6.89 -12.90 -23.76
N GLU A 361 6.41 -12.91 -22.53
CA GLU A 361 6.29 -14.07 -21.66
C GLU A 361 5.11 -15.01 -22.03
N MET A 362 4.23 -14.58 -22.94
CA MET A 362 3.02 -15.28 -23.35
C MET A 362 3.15 -15.80 -24.80
N GLY A 363 4.18 -16.62 -25.06
CA GLY A 363 4.50 -17.13 -26.38
C GLY A 363 3.37 -17.95 -27.04
N GLU A 364 2.51 -18.59 -26.26
CA GLU A 364 1.36 -19.36 -26.74
C GLU A 364 0.31 -18.50 -27.45
N TYR A 365 0.28 -17.20 -27.17
CA TYR A 365 -0.67 -16.26 -27.82
C TYR A 365 -0.07 -15.54 -29.03
N GLY A 366 1.15 -15.88 -29.46
CA GLY A 366 1.75 -15.39 -30.71
C GLY A 366 2.06 -13.88 -30.72
N TYR A 367 2.06 -13.22 -29.56
CA TYR A 367 2.42 -11.82 -29.46
C TYR A 367 3.87 -11.59 -29.92
N GLY A 368 4.09 -10.48 -30.65
CA GLY A 368 5.39 -10.16 -31.26
C GLY A 368 5.74 -10.99 -32.51
N GLN A 369 5.08 -12.15 -32.72
CA GLN A 369 5.22 -12.97 -33.92
C GLN A 369 4.13 -12.69 -34.96
N VAL A 370 2.94 -12.36 -34.49
CA VAL A 370 1.76 -12.01 -35.31
C VAL A 370 1.41 -10.55 -35.09
N PRO A 371 1.58 -9.66 -36.08
CA PRO A 371 1.34 -8.22 -35.91
C PRO A 371 -0.08 -7.86 -35.48
N ASP A 372 -1.06 -8.68 -35.83
CA ASP A 372 -2.46 -8.48 -35.48
C ASP A 372 -2.87 -9.14 -34.15
N VAL A 373 -1.90 -9.46 -33.30
CA VAL A 373 -2.12 -9.80 -31.87
C VAL A 373 -1.59 -8.66 -31.03
N ILE A 374 -2.50 -7.93 -30.37
CA ILE A 374 -2.23 -6.72 -29.61
C ILE A 374 -2.71 -6.83 -28.17
N ASP A 375 -2.26 -5.94 -27.31
CA ASP A 375 -2.73 -5.87 -25.93
C ASP A 375 -3.95 -4.92 -25.75
N GLY A 376 -4.52 -4.94 -24.52
CA GLY A 376 -5.70 -4.14 -24.22
C GLY A 376 -5.42 -2.63 -24.26
N LEU A 377 -4.23 -2.15 -23.87
CA LEU A 377 -3.88 -0.73 -23.95
C LEU A 377 -3.55 -0.31 -25.38
N GLU A 378 -2.92 -1.17 -26.18
CA GLU A 378 -2.76 -0.93 -27.61
C GLU A 378 -4.14 -0.76 -28.28
N PHE A 379 -5.11 -1.58 -27.91
CA PHE A 379 -6.48 -1.44 -28.43
C PHE A 379 -7.17 -0.15 -27.96
N GLU A 380 -6.96 0.29 -26.70
CA GLU A 380 -7.40 1.61 -26.21
C GLU A 380 -6.86 2.75 -27.07
N ARG A 381 -5.58 2.67 -27.44
CA ARG A 381 -4.98 3.71 -28.28
C ARG A 381 -5.56 3.73 -29.69
N ILE A 382 -5.89 2.56 -30.25
CA ILE A 382 -6.60 2.46 -31.54
C ILE A 382 -8.01 3.06 -31.46
N LEU A 383 -8.72 2.84 -30.34
CA LEU A 383 -10.08 3.39 -30.13
C LEU A 383 -10.07 4.89 -29.80
N SER A 384 -8.97 5.45 -29.37
CA SER A 384 -8.88 6.85 -28.94
C SER A 384 -8.81 7.81 -30.14
N ALA A 385 -9.58 8.88 -30.09
CA ALA A 385 -9.53 9.96 -31.09
C ALA A 385 -8.13 10.64 -31.18
N SER A 386 -7.35 10.63 -30.10
CA SER A 386 -5.96 11.09 -30.07
C SER A 386 -4.94 9.99 -30.34
N GLY A 387 -5.37 8.81 -30.67
CA GLY A 387 -4.51 7.67 -30.97
C GLY A 387 -4.02 7.64 -32.42
N PRO A 388 -3.17 6.66 -32.76
CA PRO A 388 -2.47 6.59 -34.04
C PRO A 388 -3.38 6.44 -35.26
N THR A 389 -4.61 6.01 -35.05
CA THR A 389 -5.61 5.79 -36.13
C THR A 389 -6.77 6.80 -36.09
N GLY A 390 -6.69 7.82 -35.21
CA GLY A 390 -7.76 8.82 -35.06
C GLY A 390 -9.09 8.24 -34.55
N GLY A 391 -9.05 7.10 -33.84
CA GLY A 391 -10.24 6.41 -33.33
C GLY A 391 -10.86 5.40 -34.30
N GLU A 392 -10.31 5.20 -35.47
CA GLU A 392 -10.74 4.14 -36.39
C GLU A 392 -10.10 2.81 -36.06
N VAL A 393 -10.87 1.75 -35.91
CA VAL A 393 -10.33 0.41 -35.64
C VAL A 393 -9.64 -0.13 -36.89
N ARG A 394 -8.30 -0.19 -36.83
CA ARG A 394 -7.44 -0.67 -37.92
C ARG A 394 -6.46 -1.73 -37.44
N ARG A 395 -6.21 -2.74 -38.30
CA ARG A 395 -5.20 -3.77 -38.05
C ARG A 395 -3.79 -3.16 -38.15
N PRO A 396 -2.88 -3.50 -37.23
CA PRO A 396 -1.48 -3.05 -37.31
C PRO A 396 -0.76 -3.52 -38.57
N SER A 397 -1.09 -4.71 -39.09
CA SER A 397 -0.35 -5.31 -40.21
C SER A 397 -0.56 -4.60 -41.56
N ASP A 398 -1.78 -4.12 -41.87
CA ASP A 398 -2.13 -3.61 -43.19
C ASP A 398 -3.08 -2.39 -43.18
N GLY A 399 -3.46 -1.90 -42.01
CA GLY A 399 -4.33 -0.74 -41.83
C GLY A 399 -5.81 -0.99 -42.20
N LYS A 400 -6.22 -2.19 -42.55
CA LYS A 400 -7.61 -2.51 -42.85
C LYS A 400 -8.49 -2.56 -41.60
N VAL A 401 -9.79 -2.30 -41.78
CA VAL A 401 -10.78 -2.47 -40.72
C VAL A 401 -11.03 -3.97 -40.47
N PRO A 402 -10.79 -4.50 -39.27
CA PRO A 402 -11.02 -5.90 -38.94
C PRO A 402 -12.52 -6.19 -38.91
N LYS A 403 -12.96 -7.28 -39.55
CA LYS A 403 -14.37 -7.76 -39.56
C LYS A 403 -14.60 -8.84 -38.48
N SER A 404 -13.55 -9.36 -37.90
CA SER A 404 -13.61 -10.34 -36.81
C SER A 404 -12.51 -10.04 -35.77
N VAL A 405 -12.92 -9.81 -34.54
CA VAL A 405 -12.02 -9.55 -33.42
C VAL A 405 -12.25 -10.58 -32.32
N VAL A 406 -11.16 -11.16 -31.81
CA VAL A 406 -11.19 -12.09 -30.67
C VAL A 406 -10.52 -11.41 -29.48
N PHE A 407 -11.22 -11.36 -28.36
CA PHE A 407 -10.70 -10.91 -27.06
C PHE A 407 -10.40 -12.13 -26.19
N ILE A 408 -9.19 -12.22 -25.67
CA ILE A 408 -8.75 -13.32 -24.81
C ILE A 408 -8.59 -12.80 -23.39
N GLN A 409 -9.52 -13.17 -22.52
CA GLN A 409 -9.47 -12.80 -21.10
C GLN A 409 -8.48 -13.66 -20.31
N CYS A 410 -8.02 -13.12 -19.18
CA CYS A 410 -7.08 -13.77 -18.28
C CYS A 410 -5.73 -14.12 -18.94
N SER A 411 -5.29 -13.36 -19.97
CA SER A 411 -3.98 -13.52 -20.58
C SER A 411 -2.88 -13.22 -19.55
N GLY A 412 -2.14 -14.25 -19.11
CA GLY A 412 -1.16 -14.15 -18.04
C GLY A 412 -1.73 -14.06 -16.61
N SER A 413 -3.07 -14.14 -16.43
CA SER A 413 -3.76 -14.16 -15.12
C SER A 413 -4.39 -15.50 -14.84
N ARG A 414 -4.59 -15.84 -13.54
CA ARG A 414 -5.27 -17.04 -13.08
C ARG A 414 -4.62 -18.32 -13.63
N ASP A 415 -3.31 -18.29 -13.72
CA ASP A 415 -2.48 -19.36 -14.22
C ASP A 415 -1.30 -19.63 -13.24
N PRO A 416 -1.50 -20.48 -12.23
CA PRO A 416 -0.51 -20.73 -11.19
C PRO A 416 0.69 -21.56 -11.68
N GLU A 417 0.60 -22.15 -12.87
CA GLU A 417 1.67 -23.03 -13.39
C GLU A 417 2.67 -22.25 -14.27
N LEU A 418 2.18 -21.34 -15.11
CA LEU A 418 3.01 -20.66 -16.11
C LEU A 418 3.14 -19.15 -15.87
N HIS A 419 2.12 -18.51 -15.29
CA HIS A 419 2.02 -17.05 -15.20
C HIS A 419 1.59 -16.60 -13.79
N LYS A 420 0.75 -15.52 -13.71
CA LYS A 420 0.28 -14.97 -12.45
C LYS A 420 -0.92 -15.76 -11.92
N PRO A 421 -0.88 -16.22 -10.63
CA PRO A 421 -1.97 -17.04 -10.07
C PRO A 421 -3.24 -16.26 -9.76
N TYR A 422 -3.15 -14.94 -9.62
CA TYR A 422 -4.27 -14.08 -9.22
C TYR A 422 -5.09 -13.56 -10.40
N CYS A 423 -6.26 -13.00 -10.07
CA CYS A 423 -7.14 -12.31 -11.01
C CYS A 423 -6.80 -10.81 -11.07
N SER A 424 -6.67 -10.26 -12.27
CA SER A 424 -6.43 -8.82 -12.50
C SER A 424 -7.70 -7.95 -12.38
N LYS A 425 -8.79 -8.49 -11.88
CA LYS A 425 -10.06 -7.84 -11.54
C LYS A 425 -10.78 -7.11 -12.70
N ILE A 426 -10.12 -6.22 -13.42
CA ILE A 426 -10.75 -5.28 -14.36
C ILE A 426 -10.91 -5.80 -15.80
N CYS A 427 -10.21 -6.89 -16.16
CA CYS A 427 -10.16 -7.36 -17.55
C CYS A 427 -11.53 -7.76 -18.10
N CYS A 428 -12.43 -8.34 -17.30
CA CYS A 428 -13.78 -8.66 -17.76
C CYS A 428 -14.57 -7.41 -18.18
N MET A 429 -14.40 -6.31 -17.46
CA MET A 429 -15.13 -5.08 -17.70
C MET A 429 -14.57 -4.30 -18.90
N TYR A 430 -13.25 -4.11 -18.97
CA TYR A 430 -12.70 -3.40 -20.12
C TYR A 430 -12.79 -4.20 -21.41
N THR A 431 -12.76 -5.55 -21.35
CA THR A 431 -13.04 -6.38 -22.53
C THR A 431 -14.47 -6.20 -23.03
N ALA A 432 -15.46 -6.19 -22.13
CA ALA A 432 -16.85 -5.91 -22.52
C ALA A 432 -16.97 -4.53 -23.18
N LYS A 433 -16.32 -3.50 -22.61
CA LYS A 433 -16.24 -2.16 -23.19
C LYS A 433 -15.59 -2.16 -24.58
N HIS A 434 -14.43 -2.79 -24.73
CA HIS A 434 -13.73 -2.88 -26.01
C HIS A 434 -14.58 -3.53 -27.10
N ALA A 435 -15.19 -4.66 -26.76
CA ALA A 435 -16.03 -5.40 -27.69
C ALA A 435 -17.28 -4.60 -28.10
N LEU A 436 -17.88 -3.87 -27.15
CA LEU A 436 -19.01 -2.99 -27.36
C LEU A 436 -18.64 -1.80 -28.27
N LEU A 437 -17.55 -1.10 -27.96
CA LEU A 437 -17.05 0.01 -28.80
C LEU A 437 -16.69 -0.45 -30.22
N TYR A 438 -16.01 -1.61 -30.33
CA TYR A 438 -15.74 -2.21 -31.65
C TYR A 438 -17.02 -2.44 -32.47
N ARG A 439 -18.04 -3.00 -31.82
CA ARG A 439 -19.34 -3.26 -32.50
C ARG A 439 -20.03 -1.98 -32.93
N HIS A 440 -19.93 -0.90 -32.16
CA HIS A 440 -20.48 0.40 -32.53
C HIS A 440 -19.73 1.02 -33.73
N LEU A 441 -18.40 0.91 -33.74
CA LEU A 441 -17.55 1.47 -34.80
C LEU A 441 -17.56 0.61 -36.09
N VAL A 442 -17.77 -0.70 -35.95
CA VAL A 442 -17.81 -1.67 -37.06
C VAL A 442 -19.09 -2.52 -36.96
N PRO A 443 -20.26 -1.98 -37.40
CA PRO A 443 -21.57 -2.63 -37.20
C PRO A 443 -21.72 -4.00 -37.86
N ASP A 444 -21.02 -4.27 -38.96
CA ASP A 444 -20.97 -5.56 -39.66
C ASP A 444 -19.84 -6.49 -39.14
N GLY A 445 -19.03 -6.04 -38.14
CA GLY A 445 -18.00 -6.81 -37.52
C GLY A 445 -18.52 -7.88 -36.54
N ARG A 446 -17.70 -8.86 -36.21
CA ARG A 446 -18.00 -9.89 -35.22
C ARG A 446 -16.99 -9.82 -34.06
N ALA A 447 -17.49 -9.82 -32.83
CA ALA A 447 -16.66 -9.84 -31.61
C ALA A 447 -16.84 -11.17 -30.86
N TYR A 448 -15.77 -11.81 -30.51
CA TYR A 448 -15.71 -13.03 -29.70
C TYR A 448 -14.92 -12.77 -28.44
N VAL A 449 -15.39 -13.25 -27.29
CA VAL A 449 -14.71 -13.14 -26.00
C VAL A 449 -14.49 -14.54 -25.42
N PHE A 450 -13.24 -14.99 -25.34
CA PHE A 450 -12.91 -16.18 -24.58
C PHE A 450 -12.73 -15.82 -23.10
N TYR A 451 -13.43 -16.53 -22.20
CA TYR A 451 -13.48 -16.25 -20.79
C TYR A 451 -13.54 -17.51 -19.94
N ILE A 452 -13.03 -17.45 -18.70
CA ILE A 452 -13.12 -18.53 -17.72
C ILE A 452 -14.42 -18.39 -16.91
N ASP A 453 -14.58 -17.26 -16.27
CA ASP A 453 -15.80 -16.73 -15.64
C ASP A 453 -15.79 -15.20 -15.72
N ILE A 454 -16.96 -14.57 -15.55
CA ILE A 454 -17.09 -13.12 -15.60
C ILE A 454 -17.10 -12.59 -14.17
N ARG A 455 -16.24 -11.61 -13.92
CA ARG A 455 -16.10 -10.92 -12.64
C ARG A 455 -16.51 -9.45 -12.82
N ALA A 456 -17.79 -9.20 -12.68
CA ALA A 456 -18.43 -7.90 -12.82
C ALA A 456 -18.86 -7.38 -11.44
N GLY A 457 -17.90 -7.28 -10.50
CA GLY A 457 -18.16 -6.88 -9.11
C GLY A 457 -18.12 -5.35 -8.93
N GLY A 458 -19.18 -4.67 -9.34
CA GLY A 458 -19.34 -3.22 -9.17
C GLY A 458 -20.78 -2.79 -9.48
N LYS A 459 -21.12 -1.54 -9.17
CA LYS A 459 -22.46 -1.01 -9.44
C LYS A 459 -22.70 -0.86 -10.94
N GLY A 460 -23.71 -1.56 -11.47
CA GLY A 460 -24.08 -1.54 -12.89
C GLY A 460 -23.14 -2.36 -13.79
N TYR A 461 -22.20 -3.14 -13.22
CA TYR A 461 -21.21 -3.88 -14.01
C TYR A 461 -21.80 -5.13 -14.66
N GLU A 462 -22.64 -5.85 -13.94
CA GLU A 462 -23.30 -7.05 -14.47
C GLU A 462 -24.26 -6.68 -15.61
N GLU A 463 -25.05 -5.63 -15.43
CA GLU A 463 -25.94 -5.08 -16.44
C GLU A 463 -25.17 -4.62 -17.68
N PHE A 464 -24.00 -4.03 -17.50
CA PHE A 464 -23.13 -3.61 -18.60
C PHE A 464 -22.65 -4.81 -19.44
N VAL A 465 -22.24 -5.89 -18.79
CA VAL A 465 -21.82 -7.13 -19.48
C VAL A 465 -23.02 -7.81 -20.14
N THR A 466 -24.18 -7.84 -19.47
CA THR A 466 -25.42 -8.40 -20.02
C THR A 466 -25.82 -7.66 -21.30
N ARG A 467 -25.77 -6.31 -21.28
CA ARG A 467 -26.02 -5.50 -22.48
C ARG A 467 -25.09 -5.86 -23.65
N ALA A 468 -23.79 -6.02 -23.36
CA ALA A 468 -22.80 -6.41 -24.36
C ALA A 468 -23.14 -7.77 -25.02
N MET A 469 -23.66 -8.73 -24.25
CA MET A 469 -24.08 -10.04 -24.78
C MET A 469 -25.38 -9.99 -25.55
N GLU A 470 -26.41 -9.35 -25.03
CA GLU A 470 -27.78 -9.43 -25.53
C GLU A 470 -28.08 -8.39 -26.59
N GLU A 471 -27.70 -7.12 -26.39
CA GLU A 471 -28.00 -6.03 -27.31
C GLU A 471 -26.94 -5.93 -28.42
N ASP A 472 -25.65 -5.96 -28.08
CA ASP A 472 -24.55 -5.82 -29.03
C ASP A 472 -24.13 -7.16 -29.65
N ARG A 473 -24.73 -8.28 -29.21
CA ARG A 473 -24.56 -9.63 -29.76
C ARG A 473 -23.10 -10.08 -29.79
N ILE A 474 -22.33 -9.75 -28.73
CA ILE A 474 -20.96 -10.20 -28.56
C ILE A 474 -20.99 -11.67 -28.16
N LEU A 475 -20.20 -12.50 -28.85
CA LEU A 475 -20.20 -13.95 -28.64
C LEU A 475 -19.20 -14.32 -27.52
N TYR A 476 -19.73 -14.70 -26.38
CA TYR A 476 -18.94 -15.16 -25.24
C TYR A 476 -18.74 -16.69 -25.30
N LEU A 477 -17.48 -17.13 -25.38
CA LEU A 477 -17.05 -18.53 -25.44
C LEU A 477 -16.38 -18.91 -24.12
N ARG A 478 -17.02 -19.76 -23.33
CA ARG A 478 -16.50 -20.15 -22.03
C ARG A 478 -15.36 -21.16 -22.17
N GLY A 479 -14.13 -20.72 -22.02
CA GLY A 479 -12.98 -21.58 -22.10
C GLY A 479 -11.67 -20.81 -22.17
N LYS A 480 -10.55 -21.51 -21.98
CA LYS A 480 -9.23 -20.94 -22.11
C LYS A 480 -8.72 -21.19 -23.56
N VAL A 481 -8.07 -20.19 -24.12
CA VAL A 481 -7.37 -20.30 -25.40
C VAL A 481 -6.08 -21.09 -25.17
N ALA A 482 -5.82 -22.05 -26.03
CA ALA A 482 -4.63 -22.89 -25.96
C ALA A 482 -3.50 -22.37 -26.85
N LYS A 483 -3.82 -21.76 -27.99
CA LYS A 483 -2.85 -21.28 -28.96
C LYS A 483 -3.43 -20.23 -29.89
N VAL A 484 -2.59 -19.25 -30.25
CA VAL A 484 -2.86 -18.27 -31.32
C VAL A 484 -1.71 -18.34 -32.33
N PHE A 485 -2.03 -18.37 -33.60
CA PHE A 485 -1.04 -18.43 -34.68
C PHE A 485 -1.60 -17.81 -35.98
N ARG A 486 -0.73 -17.51 -36.92
CA ARG A 486 -1.11 -16.96 -38.22
C ARG A 486 -1.29 -18.08 -39.24
N GLU A 487 -2.39 -18.04 -39.98
CA GLU A 487 -2.64 -18.88 -41.16
C GLU A 487 -3.09 -18.01 -42.33
N GLY A 488 -2.21 -17.85 -43.34
CA GLY A 488 -2.46 -16.92 -44.43
C GLY A 488 -2.61 -15.49 -43.97
N ASP A 489 -3.77 -14.91 -44.18
CA ASP A 489 -4.15 -13.51 -43.90
C ASP A 489 -4.93 -13.37 -42.58
N LYS A 490 -5.17 -14.49 -41.89
CA LYS A 490 -5.97 -14.56 -40.68
C LYS A 490 -5.12 -14.96 -39.48
N VAL A 491 -5.63 -14.58 -38.32
CA VAL A 491 -5.15 -15.06 -37.02
C VAL A 491 -6.08 -16.16 -36.54
N VAL A 492 -5.57 -17.34 -36.34
CA VAL A 492 -6.34 -18.51 -35.87
C VAL A 492 -6.20 -18.65 -34.38
N VAL A 493 -7.33 -18.73 -33.68
CA VAL A 493 -7.43 -18.89 -32.23
C VAL A 493 -8.01 -20.27 -31.90
N TRP A 494 -7.20 -21.11 -31.24
CA TRP A 494 -7.63 -22.43 -30.76
C TRP A 494 -7.99 -22.39 -29.27
N GLY A 495 -9.18 -22.85 -28.96
CA GLY A 495 -9.68 -22.98 -27.60
C GLY A 495 -10.62 -24.18 -27.43
N VAL A 496 -11.21 -24.27 -26.27
CA VAL A 496 -12.25 -25.25 -25.94
C VAL A 496 -13.44 -24.49 -25.36
N ASP A 497 -14.64 -24.73 -25.90
CA ASP A 497 -15.85 -24.33 -25.24
C ASP A 497 -16.19 -25.36 -24.12
N THR A 498 -15.99 -24.98 -22.87
CA THR A 498 -16.19 -25.86 -21.71
C THR A 498 -17.67 -26.17 -21.43
N LEU A 499 -18.62 -25.41 -22.02
CA LEU A 499 -20.06 -25.70 -21.90
C LEU A 499 -20.48 -26.87 -22.79
N THR A 500 -19.88 -26.94 -23.97
CA THR A 500 -20.17 -28.00 -24.95
C THR A 500 -19.14 -29.13 -24.96
N GLY A 501 -17.96 -28.92 -24.35
CA GLY A 501 -16.81 -29.84 -24.39
C GLY A 501 -16.13 -29.92 -25.76
N LYS A 502 -16.48 -29.03 -26.69
CA LYS A 502 -15.96 -29.06 -28.06
C LYS A 502 -14.75 -28.15 -28.23
N ARG A 503 -13.83 -28.57 -29.10
CA ARG A 503 -12.78 -27.68 -29.62
C ARG A 503 -13.43 -26.59 -30.45
N VAL A 504 -12.94 -25.37 -30.28
CA VAL A 504 -13.38 -24.19 -31.02
C VAL A 504 -12.17 -23.62 -31.74
N GLU A 505 -12.34 -23.34 -32.99
CA GLU A 505 -11.39 -22.62 -33.83
C GLU A 505 -12.08 -21.38 -34.37
N VAL A 506 -11.47 -20.21 -34.16
CA VAL A 506 -11.98 -18.92 -34.65
C VAL A 506 -10.92 -18.28 -35.52
N GLU A 507 -11.30 -18.01 -36.78
CA GLU A 507 -10.51 -17.17 -37.68
C GLU A 507 -10.83 -15.69 -37.41
N ALA A 508 -9.83 -14.93 -36.97
CA ALA A 508 -9.95 -13.52 -36.67
C ALA A 508 -9.07 -12.65 -37.56
N ASP A 509 -9.45 -11.40 -37.72
CA ASP A 509 -8.61 -10.36 -38.32
C ASP A 509 -7.69 -9.71 -37.29
N LEU A 510 -8.13 -9.67 -36.02
CA LEU A 510 -7.41 -9.05 -34.91
C LEU A 510 -7.66 -9.84 -33.62
N VAL A 511 -6.64 -9.98 -32.79
CA VAL A 511 -6.74 -10.58 -31.46
C VAL A 511 -6.27 -9.59 -30.43
N VAL A 512 -7.06 -9.42 -29.36
CA VAL A 512 -6.76 -8.51 -28.24
C VAL A 512 -6.57 -9.31 -26.96
N LEU A 513 -5.39 -9.21 -26.36
CA LEU A 513 -5.04 -9.89 -25.12
C LEU A 513 -5.42 -9.03 -23.90
N ALA A 514 -6.30 -9.56 -23.04
CA ALA A 514 -6.60 -8.95 -21.76
C ALA A 514 -5.59 -9.41 -20.71
N GLN A 515 -4.47 -8.71 -20.64
CA GLN A 515 -3.28 -9.06 -19.87
C GLN A 515 -3.46 -8.94 -18.36
N ALA A 516 -2.62 -9.68 -17.65
CA ALA A 516 -2.47 -9.53 -16.21
C ALA A 516 -1.93 -8.13 -15.85
N ILE A 517 -2.41 -7.64 -14.72
CA ILE A 517 -1.89 -6.42 -14.06
C ILE A 517 -0.80 -6.84 -13.09
N VAL A 518 0.36 -6.21 -13.18
CA VAL A 518 1.51 -6.43 -12.30
C VAL A 518 1.94 -5.12 -11.63
N PRO A 519 2.71 -5.17 -10.52
CA PRO A 519 3.25 -3.97 -9.89
C PRO A 519 4.06 -3.12 -10.88
N SER A 520 4.05 -1.81 -10.68
CA SER A 520 4.90 -0.89 -11.46
C SER A 520 6.39 -1.23 -11.29
N PRO A 521 7.21 -1.07 -12.33
CA PRO A 521 8.67 -1.17 -12.21
C PRO A 521 9.22 -0.20 -11.16
N GLY A 522 10.20 -0.67 -10.36
CA GLY A 522 10.83 0.12 -9.30
C GLY A 522 10.05 0.19 -7.98
N VAL A 523 8.90 -0.51 -7.86
CA VAL A 523 8.12 -0.51 -6.61
C VAL A 523 8.86 -1.18 -5.46
N THR A 524 9.69 -2.18 -5.74
CA THR A 524 10.50 -2.88 -4.72
C THR A 524 11.55 -1.94 -4.14
N GLU A 525 12.27 -1.23 -4.97
CA GLU A 525 13.28 -0.24 -4.58
C GLU A 525 12.64 0.92 -3.82
N LEU A 526 11.49 1.40 -4.28
CA LEU A 526 10.74 2.44 -3.59
C LEU A 526 10.28 1.98 -2.20
N ALA A 527 9.76 0.76 -2.08
CA ALA A 527 9.35 0.19 -0.79
C ALA A 527 10.55 0.10 0.20
N GLN A 528 11.73 -0.24 -0.29
CA GLN A 528 12.95 -0.26 0.51
C GLN A 528 13.34 1.15 0.99
N ARG A 529 13.31 2.15 0.09
CA ARG A 529 13.59 3.57 0.42
C ARG A 529 12.61 4.13 1.45
N LEU A 530 11.34 3.70 1.40
CA LEU A 530 10.29 4.09 2.34
C LEU A 530 10.29 3.26 3.63
N HIS A 531 11.28 2.38 3.83
CA HIS A 531 11.31 1.42 4.95
C HIS A 531 10.01 0.60 5.11
N MET A 532 9.30 0.41 4.02
CA MET A 532 8.13 -0.46 3.97
C MET A 532 8.61 -1.90 3.94
N SER A 533 8.47 -2.61 5.04
CA SER A 533 9.02 -3.95 5.23
C SER A 533 8.34 -5.04 4.39
N CYS A 534 7.22 -4.77 3.74
CA CYS A 534 6.41 -5.81 3.12
C CYS A 534 5.80 -5.40 1.78
N LEU A 535 6.25 -6.06 0.73
CA LEU A 535 5.43 -6.36 -0.44
C LEU A 535 4.59 -7.62 -0.15
N ASP A 536 3.48 -7.80 -0.87
CA ASP A 536 2.77 -9.05 -0.85
C ASP A 536 3.50 -10.15 -1.66
N GLU A 537 2.97 -11.36 -1.69
CA GLU A 537 3.55 -12.50 -2.43
C GLU A 537 3.57 -12.28 -3.95
N HIS A 538 2.90 -11.25 -4.44
CA HIS A 538 2.81 -10.90 -5.86
C HIS A 538 3.61 -9.66 -6.23
N GLY A 539 4.24 -9.00 -5.25
CA GLY A 539 5.06 -7.80 -5.41
C GLY A 539 4.29 -6.49 -5.32
N PHE A 540 3.00 -6.49 -4.98
CA PHE A 540 2.25 -5.27 -4.68
C PHE A 540 2.57 -4.73 -3.29
N LEU A 541 2.35 -3.44 -3.08
CA LEU A 541 2.49 -2.82 -1.76
C LEU A 541 1.44 -3.39 -0.80
N LYS A 542 1.90 -3.85 0.36
CA LYS A 542 1.04 -4.51 1.34
C LYS A 542 0.54 -3.54 2.39
N GLU A 543 -0.75 -3.61 2.65
CA GLU A 543 -1.40 -2.90 3.74
C GLU A 543 -1.07 -3.51 5.11
N ALA A 544 -1.14 -2.70 6.16
CA ALA A 544 -0.89 -3.15 7.53
C ALA A 544 -1.90 -4.20 8.01
N HIS A 545 -3.14 -4.11 7.56
CA HIS A 545 -4.17 -5.13 7.82
C HIS A 545 -5.33 -5.02 6.81
N PRO A 546 -5.70 -6.09 6.09
CA PRO A 546 -6.62 -6.01 4.95
C PRO A 546 -8.05 -5.57 5.29
N LYS A 547 -8.48 -5.65 6.54
CA LYS A 547 -9.83 -5.25 6.96
C LYS A 547 -9.86 -4.04 7.89
N LEU A 548 -8.86 -3.88 8.76
CA LEU A 548 -8.86 -2.86 9.79
C LEU A 548 -8.01 -1.64 9.43
N ARG A 549 -6.94 -1.86 8.64
CA ARG A 549 -6.00 -0.82 8.22
C ARG A 549 -5.63 -1.01 6.74
N PRO A 550 -6.63 -0.93 5.81
CA PRO A 550 -6.44 -1.29 4.40
C PRO A 550 -5.69 -0.22 3.59
N LEU A 551 -5.46 0.94 4.15
CA LEU A 551 -4.84 2.10 3.50
C LEU A 551 -3.48 2.46 4.10
N GLU A 552 -3.22 2.04 5.34
CA GLU A 552 -1.96 2.24 6.04
C GLU A 552 -0.99 1.12 5.73
N THR A 553 0.30 1.44 5.77
CA THR A 553 1.38 0.46 5.78
C THR A 553 1.84 0.17 7.21
N LEU A 554 2.82 -0.72 7.35
CA LEU A 554 3.50 -0.91 8.65
C LEU A 554 4.43 0.25 8.99
N ALA A 555 4.89 1.02 7.98
CA ALA A 555 5.62 2.27 8.21
C ALA A 555 4.60 3.37 8.59
N GLY A 556 4.76 3.95 9.78
CA GLY A 556 3.85 4.99 10.27
C GLY A 556 3.83 6.21 9.36
N GLY A 557 2.66 6.78 9.05
CA GLY A 557 2.53 7.96 8.18
C GLY A 557 2.71 7.70 6.69
N VAL A 558 2.92 6.44 6.27
CA VAL A 558 2.98 6.04 4.86
C VAL A 558 1.70 5.30 4.49
N PHE A 559 0.98 5.84 3.52
CA PHE A 559 -0.31 5.36 3.04
C PHE A 559 -0.22 4.87 1.60
N ILE A 560 -1.10 3.95 1.21
CA ILE A 560 -1.15 3.38 -0.14
C ILE A 560 -2.49 3.66 -0.83
N ALA A 561 -2.44 3.96 -2.11
CA ALA A 561 -3.62 4.28 -2.91
C ALA A 561 -3.58 3.63 -4.30
N GLY A 562 -4.74 3.20 -4.77
CA GLY A 562 -4.96 2.70 -6.12
C GLY A 562 -4.31 1.35 -6.40
N ALA A 563 -3.96 1.14 -7.66
CA ALA A 563 -3.47 -0.14 -8.15
C ALA A 563 -2.05 -0.50 -7.67
N ALA A 564 -1.37 0.40 -6.97
CA ALA A 564 -0.12 0.10 -6.27
C ALA A 564 -0.29 -1.00 -5.19
N GLN A 565 -1.48 -1.12 -4.60
CA GLN A 565 -1.82 -2.17 -3.63
C GLN A 565 -2.28 -3.47 -4.29
N ALA A 566 -3.12 -3.38 -5.29
CA ALA A 566 -3.69 -4.53 -6.01
C ALA A 566 -4.47 -4.04 -7.24
N PRO A 567 -4.76 -4.90 -8.22
CA PRO A 567 -5.58 -4.53 -9.37
C PRO A 567 -6.92 -3.90 -8.96
N LYS A 568 -7.23 -2.71 -9.51
CA LYS A 568 -8.44 -1.91 -9.22
C LYS A 568 -8.94 -1.18 -10.46
N ASP A 569 -10.24 -0.94 -10.49
CA ASP A 569 -10.86 -0.03 -11.46
C ASP A 569 -10.75 1.44 -11.00
N ILE A 570 -11.19 2.36 -11.84
CA ILE A 570 -11.10 3.80 -11.56
C ILE A 570 -11.96 4.20 -10.35
N PRO A 571 -13.25 3.78 -10.21
CA PRO A 571 -14.05 4.10 -9.04
C PRO A 571 -13.44 3.64 -7.71
N ASP A 572 -12.97 2.39 -7.63
CA ASP A 572 -12.29 1.88 -6.44
C ASP A 572 -10.97 2.61 -6.16
N THR A 573 -10.24 2.96 -7.24
CA THR A 573 -8.98 3.71 -7.14
C THR A 573 -9.20 5.10 -6.55
N VAL A 574 -10.20 5.83 -7.03
CA VAL A 574 -10.56 7.17 -6.55
C VAL A 574 -11.05 7.11 -5.09
N ALA A 575 -11.93 6.16 -4.77
CA ALA A 575 -12.42 5.98 -3.41
C ALA A 575 -11.28 5.65 -2.42
N GLN A 576 -10.33 4.82 -2.82
CA GLN A 576 -9.17 4.48 -1.99
C GLN A 576 -8.22 5.67 -1.86
N ALA A 577 -8.00 6.44 -2.91
CA ALA A 577 -7.17 7.63 -2.89
C ALA A 577 -7.70 8.68 -1.90
N SER A 578 -9.02 8.94 -1.94
CA SER A 578 -9.69 9.83 -0.96
C SER A 578 -9.60 9.28 0.46
N GLY A 579 -9.69 7.95 0.64
CA GLY A 579 -9.48 7.32 1.94
C GLY A 579 -8.05 7.50 2.46
N ALA A 580 -7.03 7.34 1.61
CA ALA A 580 -5.63 7.56 1.96
C ALA A 580 -5.36 9.04 2.29
N ALA A 581 -5.93 9.96 1.51
CA ALA A 581 -5.89 11.40 1.78
C ALA A 581 -6.51 11.74 3.14
N ALA A 582 -7.68 11.17 3.47
CA ALA A 582 -8.33 11.38 4.77
C ALA A 582 -7.44 10.90 5.94
N LYS A 583 -6.69 9.80 5.78
CA LYS A 583 -5.74 9.32 6.77
C LYS A 583 -4.53 10.26 6.92
N ALA A 584 -3.99 10.75 5.83
CA ALA A 584 -2.91 11.74 5.85
C ALA A 584 -3.37 13.04 6.51
N ILE A 585 -4.57 13.53 6.17
CA ILE A 585 -5.18 14.72 6.78
C ILE A 585 -5.37 14.52 8.29
N ALA A 586 -5.86 13.36 8.72
CA ALA A 586 -6.03 13.06 10.14
C ALA A 586 -4.71 13.10 10.92
N LEU A 587 -3.61 12.67 10.29
CA LEU A 587 -2.27 12.76 10.86
C LEU A 587 -1.82 14.22 10.93
N LEU A 588 -1.90 14.96 9.82
CA LEU A 588 -1.46 16.36 9.72
C LEU A 588 -2.31 17.33 10.55
N SER A 589 -3.55 16.97 10.87
CA SER A 589 -4.44 17.81 11.70
C SER A 589 -4.23 17.61 13.21
N ALA A 590 -3.46 16.60 13.62
CA ALA A 590 -3.17 16.39 15.03
C ALA A 590 -2.27 17.52 15.56
N PRO A 591 -2.50 18.04 16.75
CA PRO A 591 -1.65 19.10 17.33
C PRO A 591 -0.22 18.59 17.62
N ALA A 592 -0.07 17.31 17.89
CA ALA A 592 1.19 16.58 18.00
C ALA A 592 0.92 15.10 17.75
N LEU A 593 1.91 14.39 17.28
CA LEU A 593 1.88 12.94 17.14
C LEU A 593 2.35 12.30 18.45
N VAL A 594 1.79 11.16 18.79
CA VAL A 594 2.12 10.42 20.01
C VAL A 594 2.89 9.17 19.65
N HIS A 595 4.13 9.09 20.08
CA HIS A 595 4.97 7.91 19.91
C HIS A 595 4.90 7.01 21.15
N PRO A 596 4.77 5.66 20.99
CA PRO A 596 4.81 4.73 22.10
C PRO A 596 6.12 4.85 22.90
N PRO A 597 6.08 4.88 24.24
CA PRO A 597 7.27 5.06 25.06
C PRO A 597 8.01 3.75 25.37
N GLU A 598 7.54 2.60 24.85
CA GLU A 598 8.19 1.29 25.02
C GLU A 598 9.40 1.13 24.08
N VAL A 599 10.35 2.05 24.20
CA VAL A 599 11.57 2.15 23.38
C VAL A 599 12.78 1.53 24.07
N ALA A 600 13.86 1.35 23.31
CA ALA A 600 15.14 0.92 23.87
C ALA A 600 15.75 2.01 24.75
N VAL A 601 16.45 1.58 25.78
CA VAL A 601 17.22 2.45 26.67
C VAL A 601 18.61 1.87 26.90
N VAL A 602 19.57 2.75 27.17
CA VAL A 602 20.96 2.40 27.39
C VAL A 602 21.30 2.62 28.87
N ASP A 603 21.95 1.65 29.48
CA ASP A 603 22.67 1.83 30.75
C ASP A 603 24.09 2.27 30.38
N GLU A 604 24.38 3.55 30.57
CA GLU A 604 25.68 4.16 30.23
C GLU A 604 26.84 3.59 31.03
N GLU A 605 26.59 3.13 32.26
CA GLU A 605 27.63 2.55 33.12
C GLU A 605 28.06 1.15 32.61
N LEU A 606 27.15 0.42 31.97
CA LEU A 606 27.41 -0.90 31.39
C LEU A 606 27.82 -0.84 29.93
N CYS A 607 27.57 0.29 29.24
CA CYS A 607 27.85 0.43 27.82
C CYS A 607 29.34 0.60 27.56
N SER A 608 29.91 -0.29 26.77
CA SER A 608 31.32 -0.24 26.38
C SER A 608 31.62 0.51 25.07
N GLY A 609 30.63 1.11 24.44
CA GLY A 609 30.77 1.79 23.14
C GLY A 609 31.15 0.87 21.98
N CYS A 610 30.89 -0.44 22.07
CA CYS A 610 31.32 -1.44 21.07
C CYS A 610 30.67 -1.34 19.68
N GLY A 611 29.61 -0.58 19.55
CA GLY A 611 28.96 -0.30 18.28
C GLY A 611 28.10 -1.45 17.69
N ILE A 612 27.96 -2.60 18.37
CA ILE A 612 27.24 -3.76 17.84
C ILE A 612 25.73 -3.48 17.64
N CYS A 613 25.12 -2.65 18.50
CA CYS A 613 23.70 -2.36 18.48
C CYS A 613 23.26 -1.50 17.26
N ALA A 614 24.11 -0.58 16.79
CA ALA A 614 23.76 0.34 15.70
C ALA A 614 23.44 -0.39 14.38
N PRO A 615 24.28 -1.30 13.84
CA PRO A 615 23.97 -2.03 12.62
C PRO A 615 22.84 -3.06 12.78
N GLN A 616 22.43 -3.39 14.01
CA GLN A 616 21.28 -4.26 14.28
C GLN A 616 19.95 -3.50 14.27
N CYS A 617 19.99 -2.17 14.32
CA CYS A 617 18.78 -1.36 14.33
C CYS A 617 18.24 -1.15 12.90
N PRO A 618 17.10 -1.75 12.53
CA PRO A 618 16.53 -1.59 11.19
C PRO A 618 15.95 -0.18 10.95
N TYR A 619 15.81 0.61 12.04
CA TYR A 619 15.25 1.97 12.01
C TYR A 619 16.32 3.06 12.12
N SER A 620 17.60 2.70 12.14
CA SER A 620 18.72 3.65 12.34
C SER A 620 18.55 4.56 13.58
N ALA A 621 17.89 4.05 14.61
CA ALA A 621 17.58 4.78 15.84
C ALA A 621 18.75 4.85 16.83
N ILE A 622 19.92 4.30 16.51
CA ILE A 622 21.04 4.19 17.44
C ILE A 622 22.29 4.79 16.83
N THR A 623 22.86 5.76 17.53
CA THR A 623 24.21 6.31 17.28
C THR A 623 25.15 5.86 18.36
N VAL A 624 26.44 5.75 18.06
CA VAL A 624 27.47 5.33 19.04
C VAL A 624 28.68 6.22 18.87
N GLU A 625 28.96 6.99 19.92
CA GLU A 625 30.22 7.75 20.08
C GLU A 625 31.06 7.10 21.21
N GLU A 626 31.03 7.62 22.42
CA GLU A 626 31.63 6.98 23.58
C GLU A 626 30.75 5.88 24.17
N VAL A 627 29.43 6.12 24.17
CA VAL A 627 28.36 5.19 24.50
C VAL A 627 27.29 5.18 23.43
N ALA A 628 26.42 4.19 23.45
CA ALA A 628 25.28 4.16 22.55
C ALA A 628 24.20 5.15 22.99
N GLU A 629 23.65 5.90 22.07
CA GLU A 629 22.48 6.78 22.26
C GLU A 629 21.31 6.30 21.43
N VAL A 630 20.12 6.28 22.01
CA VAL A 630 18.88 5.89 21.33
C VAL A 630 18.04 7.11 21.05
N ASN A 631 17.73 7.33 19.77
CA ASN A 631 16.70 8.27 19.40
C ASN A 631 15.32 7.64 19.65
N GLU A 632 14.66 8.09 20.72
CA GLU A 632 13.36 7.53 21.17
C GLU A 632 12.27 7.64 20.12
N VAL A 633 12.36 8.62 19.22
CA VAL A 633 11.35 8.88 18.19
C VAL A 633 11.50 7.94 17.01
N LEU A 634 12.73 7.52 16.69
CA LEU A 634 13.01 6.55 15.64
C LEU A 634 12.86 5.10 16.14
N CYS A 635 12.84 4.89 17.45
CA CYS A 635 12.87 3.55 18.04
C CYS A 635 11.49 2.91 18.08
N GLU A 636 11.26 1.89 17.25
CA GLU A 636 10.01 1.10 17.21
C GLU A 636 9.94 -0.04 18.24
N GLY A 637 10.80 -0.03 19.29
CA GLY A 637 10.76 -0.99 20.39
C GLY A 637 10.95 -2.46 20.01
N CYS A 638 11.59 -2.76 18.86
CA CYS A 638 11.70 -4.12 18.33
C CYS A 638 12.62 -5.06 19.11
N GLY A 639 13.53 -4.52 19.97
CA GLY A 639 14.42 -5.27 20.84
C GLY A 639 15.66 -5.90 20.20
N ALA A 640 15.88 -5.74 18.88
CA ALA A 640 17.04 -6.31 18.19
C ALA A 640 18.37 -5.87 18.80
N CYS A 641 18.48 -4.61 19.21
CA CYS A 641 19.65 -4.04 19.87
C CYS A 641 19.90 -4.64 21.27
N ALA A 642 18.83 -4.86 22.05
CA ALA A 642 18.94 -5.48 23.37
C ALA A 642 19.41 -6.94 23.25
N ALA A 643 18.82 -7.71 22.33
CA ALA A 643 19.23 -9.09 22.07
C ALA A 643 20.68 -9.23 21.57
N ALA A 644 21.22 -8.22 20.90
CA ALA A 644 22.58 -8.22 20.37
C ALA A 644 23.63 -7.65 21.35
N CYS A 645 23.22 -7.02 22.45
CA CYS A 645 24.13 -6.34 23.36
C CYS A 645 24.91 -7.32 24.23
N PRO A 646 26.25 -7.44 24.06
CA PRO A 646 27.02 -8.44 24.81
C PRO A 646 27.24 -8.06 26.30
N SER A 647 27.12 -6.78 26.66
CA SER A 647 27.27 -6.30 28.04
C SER A 647 25.92 -6.22 28.78
N GLY A 648 24.78 -6.41 28.09
CA GLY A 648 23.45 -6.21 28.66
C GLY A 648 23.12 -4.74 28.97
N ALA A 649 23.86 -3.80 28.38
CA ALA A 649 23.62 -2.36 28.55
C ALA A 649 22.35 -1.87 27.87
N MET A 650 21.87 -2.57 26.82
CA MET A 650 20.65 -2.23 26.11
C MET A 650 19.48 -3.02 26.68
N SER A 651 18.40 -2.33 27.00
CA SER A 651 17.12 -2.94 27.41
C SER A 651 15.94 -2.22 26.77
N LEU A 652 14.73 -2.74 26.94
CA LEU A 652 13.48 -2.07 26.54
C LEU A 652 12.72 -1.60 27.79
N ARG A 653 12.09 -0.43 27.72
CA ARG A 653 11.13 0.00 28.74
C ARG A 653 9.97 -1.00 28.81
N ASN A 654 9.62 -1.44 30.01
CA ASN A 654 8.57 -2.44 30.28
C ASN A 654 8.76 -3.80 29.58
N LEU A 655 9.98 -4.09 29.10
CA LEU A 655 10.40 -5.42 28.64
C LEU A 655 11.90 -5.62 28.88
N THR A 656 12.31 -5.55 30.14
CA THR A 656 13.71 -5.77 30.56
C THR A 656 14.06 -7.26 30.59
N ASP A 657 15.36 -7.58 30.64
CA ASP A 657 15.82 -8.97 30.73
C ASP A 657 15.28 -9.66 32.00
N GLU A 658 15.16 -8.94 33.12
CA GLU A 658 14.59 -9.44 34.37
C GLU A 658 13.09 -9.78 34.18
N GLN A 659 12.33 -8.95 33.46
CA GLN A 659 10.93 -9.23 33.17
C GLN A 659 10.80 -10.46 32.26
N VAL A 660 11.60 -10.55 31.20
CA VAL A 660 11.63 -11.72 30.31
C VAL A 660 11.99 -12.99 31.09
N LEU A 661 13.01 -12.93 31.95
CA LEU A 661 13.38 -14.06 32.78
C LEU A 661 12.27 -14.46 33.78
N ALA A 662 11.59 -13.50 34.38
CA ALA A 662 10.44 -13.75 35.24
C ALA A 662 9.29 -14.42 34.49
N MET A 663 8.97 -13.96 33.26
CA MET A 663 8.00 -14.59 32.38
C MET A 663 8.37 -16.04 32.06
N VAL A 664 9.62 -16.29 31.68
CA VAL A 664 10.12 -17.64 31.38
C VAL A 664 10.04 -18.55 32.61
N ARG A 665 10.44 -18.07 33.79
CA ARG A 665 10.32 -18.83 35.05
C ARG A 665 8.86 -19.16 35.36
N ALA A 666 7.92 -18.23 35.20
CA ALA A 666 6.51 -18.46 35.45
C ALA A 666 5.93 -19.53 34.52
N CYS A 667 6.43 -19.65 33.28
CA CYS A 667 6.06 -20.72 32.35
C CYS A 667 6.69 -22.08 32.72
N LEU A 668 7.95 -22.11 33.18
CA LEU A 668 8.72 -23.34 33.38
C LEU A 668 8.47 -23.98 34.74
N LEU A 669 8.19 -23.21 35.79
CA LEU A 669 7.91 -23.73 37.15
C LEU A 669 6.77 -24.75 37.23
N TYR A 670 6.02 -24.96 36.15
CA TYR A 670 4.94 -25.95 36.07
C TYR A 670 5.30 -27.22 35.28
N THR A 671 6.46 -27.28 34.69
CA THR A 671 6.97 -28.50 34.06
C THR A 671 7.87 -29.22 35.09
N SER A 672 7.22 -30.06 35.91
CA SER A 672 7.84 -31.06 36.80
C SER A 672 9.19 -30.69 37.43
N PRO A 673 9.33 -30.66 38.76
CA PRO A 673 10.66 -30.55 39.31
C PRO A 673 11.51 -31.68 38.77
N SER A 674 12.57 -31.33 38.05
CA SER A 674 13.62 -32.31 37.77
C SER A 674 14.09 -32.88 39.07
N PRO A 675 14.25 -34.22 39.20
CA PRO A 675 14.79 -34.83 40.42
C PRO A 675 16.25 -34.41 40.74
N ARG A 676 16.77 -33.42 40.04
CA ARG A 676 18.17 -32.95 40.13
C ARG A 676 18.33 -31.47 40.50
N ASP A 677 17.28 -30.74 40.74
CA ASP A 677 17.36 -29.34 41.22
C ASP A 677 16.97 -29.24 42.68
#